data_89bfe0f9506800a75e3128782c414136
#
_entry.id   89bfe0f9506800a75e3128782c414136
#
_cell.length_a   1.000
_cell.length_b   1.000
_cell.length_c   1.000
_cell.angle_alpha   90.00
_cell.angle_beta   90.00
_cell.angle_gamma   90.00
#
_symmetry.space_group_name_H-M   'P 1'
#
loop_
_entity.id
_entity.type
_entity.pdbx_description
1 polymer ?
#
loop_
_entity_poly.entity_id
_entity_poly.type
_entity_poly.pdbx_seq_one_letter_code
_entity_poly.pdbx_strand_id
1 'polypeptide(L)'
;MQYPNFNPGIWQEELNVRDFVLKNVSPYDGDASFLVGPTEKTKKGWAVCMQALKEERQNNGLRSMDTKTISGVTAFAPGYIDKENEVVFGLQTDEVLRRAMKPFGGWQVVAKAVKENGGEVDPRVIDIFTHYRKTHNDAVFDAYTEEIRKFRSLGFLTGLPDNYARGRIIGDYRRLALYGADRLIEWKKQDLHALTGPMTDYRIRLREEVAEQIRALGQIVEMAEQHGFDVRRPAYNAQEAVQWVYFAYLAAIKDQDGAAMSFGNVSSFLDIYIQYDLDHGLLTEELAQELVDQLVIKLRMVRHLRMNAYNDIFGGDPTWVTESIGGRLADGRHKVTKTSFRFLQTLYNLGPSPEPNLTLLWSPSLPEGFKRFAAQVSIDTSSIQYENDDLMQKTRHSDDYGIACCVSFQEIGKHIQFFGARTNLAKALLLAINGGRCENTGTLMVEGIEELEGDVLNFDKVWSNYLKVLKEVARVYNDSMNIIHYMHDKYYYERAQMAFIDTDPKINLAYGVAGLSIAADSLSAIKHAKVTPKRNAQGLTEGFDIVGEFPCYGNDDDRVDSIAHDITHIFSEMLKEHPVYKNAEPTLSVLTITSNVMYGSKTGATPDGREAGTPFAPGANPMHGRDNHGAVASLSSVSKLNYEDAQDGISNTFSIVPHSLGSDKQEQVDNLLDMMDGYFIKGAHHLNVNVLNREMLEDAMEHPENYPQLTIRVSGYAVNFIRLSRAHQLEVISRSFHKKMR
;
A
#
# COMPACT_ATOMS: atom_id res chain seq x y z
N MET A 1 31.44 17.47 15.77
CA MET A 1 30.98 16.24 15.13
C MET A 1 31.57 16.21 13.73
N GLN A 2 32.27 15.16 13.38
CA GLN A 2 32.93 15.11 12.07
C GLN A 2 32.04 14.23 11.19
N TYR A 3 31.15 14.87 10.39
CA TYR A 3 30.51 14.17 9.26
C TYR A 3 31.60 13.77 8.26
N PRO A 4 31.36 12.74 7.41
CA PRO A 4 32.08 12.67 6.15
C PRO A 4 32.03 14.02 5.45
N ASN A 5 33.00 14.33 4.60
CA ASN A 5 33.08 15.65 3.92
C ASN A 5 31.94 15.78 2.87
N PHE A 6 30.71 15.84 3.36
CA PHE A 6 29.55 16.11 2.53
C PHE A 6 29.44 17.57 2.16
N ASN A 7 28.83 17.86 1.02
CA ASN A 7 28.58 19.22 0.58
C ASN A 7 27.67 19.95 1.58
N PRO A 8 28.06 21.16 2.03
CA PRO A 8 27.27 21.92 2.99
C PRO A 8 25.95 22.39 2.40
N GLY A 9 24.97 22.59 3.26
CA GLY A 9 23.64 23.08 2.90
C GLY A 9 22.85 23.48 4.15
N ILE A 10 21.62 23.92 3.96
CA ILE A 10 20.70 24.24 5.05
C ILE A 10 20.41 23.05 5.96
N TRP A 11 20.58 21.81 5.44
CA TRP A 11 20.45 20.59 6.21
C TRP A 11 21.33 20.54 7.48
N GLN A 12 22.42 21.31 7.52
CA GLN A 12 23.29 21.36 8.68
C GLN A 12 22.70 22.19 9.83
N GLU A 13 21.83 23.15 9.51
CA GLU A 13 21.21 24.07 10.45
C GLU A 13 19.76 23.70 10.77
N GLU A 14 19.04 23.21 9.78
CA GLU A 14 17.63 22.88 9.84
C GLU A 14 17.36 21.38 9.59
N LEU A 15 16.20 20.90 10.02
CA LEU A 15 15.72 19.54 9.73
C LEU A 15 15.31 19.43 8.25
N ASN A 16 16.25 19.15 7.36
CA ASN A 16 16.02 19.16 5.92
C ASN A 16 16.81 18.08 5.18
N VAL A 17 16.30 16.84 5.23
CA VAL A 17 16.92 15.70 4.53
C VAL A 17 16.90 15.89 3.02
N ARG A 18 15.86 16.54 2.49
CA ARG A 18 15.76 16.83 1.05
C ARG A 18 16.95 17.68 0.56
N ASP A 19 17.34 18.74 1.29
CA ASP A 19 18.49 19.58 0.93
C ASP A 19 19.79 18.75 0.96
N PHE A 20 19.96 17.87 1.95
CA PHE A 20 21.09 16.95 2.00
C PHE A 20 21.18 16.08 0.74
N VAL A 21 20.07 15.46 0.32
CA VAL A 21 20.02 14.63 -0.90
C VAL A 21 20.32 15.47 -2.13
N LEU A 22 19.69 16.64 -2.30
CA LEU A 22 19.93 17.54 -3.43
C LEU A 22 21.39 17.94 -3.59
N LYS A 23 22.11 18.18 -2.47
CA LYS A 23 23.50 18.63 -2.45
C LYS A 23 24.53 17.51 -2.66
N ASN A 24 24.16 16.26 -2.31
CA ASN A 24 25.16 15.20 -2.18
C ASN A 24 24.89 13.98 -3.06
N VAL A 25 23.69 13.80 -3.62
CA VAL A 25 23.40 12.67 -4.50
C VAL A 25 24.20 12.75 -5.80
N SER A 26 24.77 11.63 -6.21
CA SER A 26 25.47 11.45 -7.49
C SER A 26 24.65 10.56 -8.40
N PRO A 27 23.89 11.12 -9.37
CA PRO A 27 23.14 10.35 -10.34
C PRO A 27 24.06 9.37 -11.13
N TYR A 28 23.55 8.20 -11.44
CA TYR A 28 24.26 7.17 -12.18
C TYR A 28 23.59 6.88 -13.52
N ASP A 29 24.28 7.19 -14.62
CA ASP A 29 23.79 7.03 -15.99
C ASP A 29 24.24 5.71 -16.65
N GLY A 30 24.97 4.86 -15.92
CA GLY A 30 25.46 3.59 -16.44
C GLY A 30 24.44 2.45 -16.43
N ASP A 31 24.93 1.26 -16.53
CA ASP A 31 24.13 0.02 -16.56
C ASP A 31 24.38 -0.88 -15.33
N ALA A 32 23.83 -2.10 -15.38
CA ALA A 32 23.90 -3.08 -14.29
C ALA A 32 25.24 -3.84 -14.20
N SER A 33 26.25 -3.53 -15.02
CA SER A 33 27.49 -4.31 -15.15
C SER A 33 28.36 -4.35 -13.88
N PHE A 34 28.18 -3.37 -12.96
CA PHE A 34 28.90 -3.32 -11.67
C PHE A 34 28.30 -4.23 -10.60
N LEU A 35 27.06 -4.72 -10.81
CA LEU A 35 26.34 -5.52 -9.83
C LEU A 35 27.02 -6.86 -9.57
N VAL A 36 26.95 -7.31 -8.33
CA VAL A 36 27.55 -8.55 -7.85
C VAL A 36 26.52 -9.47 -7.21
N GLY A 37 26.84 -10.74 -7.13
CA GLY A 37 26.04 -11.73 -6.41
C GLY A 37 26.10 -11.59 -4.90
N PRO A 38 25.31 -12.38 -4.16
CA PRO A 38 25.27 -12.34 -2.70
C PRO A 38 26.57 -12.87 -2.09
N THR A 39 27.07 -12.22 -1.02
CA THR A 39 28.20 -12.70 -0.24
C THR A 39 27.87 -14.00 0.50
N GLU A 40 28.90 -14.70 1.01
CA GLU A 40 28.71 -15.91 1.82
C GLU A 40 27.93 -15.62 3.12
N LYS A 41 28.10 -14.45 3.73
CA LYS A 41 27.31 -14.02 4.89
C LYS A 41 25.85 -13.88 4.54
N THR A 42 25.55 -13.20 3.43
CA THR A 42 24.18 -13.06 2.93
C THR A 42 23.53 -14.41 2.63
N LYS A 43 24.25 -15.32 1.95
CA LYS A 43 23.74 -16.68 1.66
C LYS A 43 23.39 -17.45 2.93
N LYS A 44 24.26 -17.43 3.95
CA LYS A 44 24.02 -18.10 5.24
C LYS A 44 22.83 -17.52 5.98
N GLY A 45 22.76 -16.20 6.14
CA GLY A 45 21.62 -15.53 6.79
C GLY A 45 20.31 -15.79 6.04
N TRP A 46 20.34 -15.74 4.71
CA TRP A 46 19.16 -16.03 3.90
C TRP A 46 18.71 -17.49 4.00
N ALA A 47 19.63 -18.45 4.09
CA ALA A 47 19.29 -19.85 4.31
C ALA A 47 18.53 -20.08 5.62
N VAL A 48 18.91 -19.40 6.71
CA VAL A 48 18.17 -19.41 7.99
C VAL A 48 16.76 -18.86 7.80
N CYS A 49 16.62 -17.74 7.08
CA CYS A 49 15.31 -17.15 6.78
C CYS A 49 14.44 -18.08 5.93
N MET A 50 15.00 -18.73 4.91
CA MET A 50 14.27 -19.67 4.06
C MET A 50 13.77 -20.88 4.84
N GLN A 51 14.56 -21.37 5.81
CA GLN A 51 14.11 -22.44 6.70
C GLN A 51 12.96 -21.97 7.60
N ALA A 52 13.06 -20.77 8.18
CA ALA A 52 12.00 -20.18 9.00
C ALA A 52 10.70 -19.94 8.20
N LEU A 53 10.81 -19.47 6.94
CA LEU A 53 9.68 -19.32 6.03
C LEU A 53 9.03 -20.67 5.66
N LYS A 54 9.83 -21.73 5.52
CA LYS A 54 9.32 -23.08 5.30
C LYS A 54 8.53 -23.58 6.51
N GLU A 55 9.04 -23.38 7.72
CA GLU A 55 8.36 -23.72 8.98
C GLU A 55 7.05 -22.92 9.13
N GLU A 56 7.06 -21.61 8.81
CA GLU A 56 5.88 -20.75 8.80
C GLU A 56 4.79 -21.33 7.89
N ARG A 57 5.15 -21.75 6.67
CA ARG A 57 4.20 -22.37 5.72
C ARG A 57 3.65 -23.71 6.22
N GLN A 58 4.50 -24.55 6.80
CA GLN A 58 4.11 -25.85 7.35
C GLN A 58 3.16 -25.72 8.55
N ASN A 59 3.22 -24.60 9.27
CA ASN A 59 2.40 -24.29 10.43
C ASN A 59 1.25 -23.29 10.10
N ASN A 60 0.62 -23.44 8.94
CA ASN A 60 -0.54 -22.64 8.51
C ASN A 60 -0.29 -21.13 8.51
N GLY A 61 0.92 -20.69 8.20
CA GLY A 61 1.28 -19.28 8.07
C GLY A 61 1.75 -18.61 9.35
N LEU A 62 1.94 -19.36 10.45
CA LEU A 62 2.47 -18.85 11.70
C LEU A 62 3.58 -19.77 12.24
N ARG A 63 4.81 -19.26 12.34
CA ARG A 63 5.94 -20.03 12.91
C ARG A 63 5.86 -20.10 14.42
N SER A 64 5.76 -18.95 15.07
CA SER A 64 5.61 -18.83 16.53
C SER A 64 4.96 -17.48 16.89
N MET A 65 4.42 -17.34 18.10
CA MET A 65 3.89 -16.11 18.64
C MET A 65 4.21 -15.94 20.11
N ASP A 66 4.39 -14.69 20.53
CA ASP A 66 4.42 -14.33 21.94
C ASP A 66 3.00 -13.99 22.41
N THR A 67 2.57 -14.56 23.52
CA THR A 67 1.24 -14.36 24.09
C THR A 67 1.28 -13.69 25.47
N LYS A 68 2.45 -13.21 25.90
CA LYS A 68 2.69 -12.65 27.24
C LYS A 68 3.12 -11.21 27.21
N THR A 69 3.84 -10.79 26.13
CA THR A 69 4.47 -9.48 26.03
C THR A 69 3.66 -8.57 25.13
N ILE A 70 3.26 -7.39 25.64
CA ILE A 70 2.74 -6.32 24.82
C ILE A 70 3.90 -5.70 24.05
N SER A 71 3.81 -5.69 22.72
CA SER A 71 4.87 -5.14 21.87
C SER A 71 5.10 -3.66 22.10
N GLY A 72 6.33 -3.24 21.98
CA GLY A 72 6.81 -1.87 22.06
C GLY A 72 8.28 -1.82 21.72
N VAL A 73 8.84 -0.62 21.59
CA VAL A 73 10.22 -0.41 21.09
C VAL A 73 11.26 -1.23 21.86
N THR A 74 11.16 -1.27 23.18
CA THR A 74 12.11 -1.96 24.09
C THR A 74 11.52 -3.22 24.74
N ALA A 75 10.40 -3.74 24.25
CA ALA A 75 9.65 -4.81 24.91
C ALA A 75 10.33 -6.19 24.82
N PHE A 76 11.17 -6.42 23.82
CA PHE A 76 11.87 -7.68 23.60
C PHE A 76 13.39 -7.49 23.68
N ALA A 77 14.09 -8.50 24.16
CA ALA A 77 15.54 -8.59 24.05
C ALA A 77 15.98 -8.59 22.57
N PRO A 78 17.23 -8.20 22.26
CA PRO A 78 17.75 -8.24 20.90
C PRO A 78 17.63 -9.62 20.25
N GLY A 79 16.95 -9.66 19.10
CA GLY A 79 16.85 -10.87 18.27
C GLY A 79 17.80 -10.81 17.08
N TYR A 80 18.23 -11.98 16.64
CA TYR A 80 19.16 -12.16 15.52
C TYR A 80 18.66 -13.25 14.57
N ILE A 81 18.99 -13.13 13.29
CA ILE A 81 18.83 -14.21 12.30
C ILE A 81 20.00 -15.18 12.46
N ASP A 82 21.22 -14.64 12.35
CA ASP A 82 22.49 -15.33 12.55
C ASP A 82 23.52 -14.28 12.98
N LYS A 83 23.77 -14.18 14.28
CA LYS A 83 24.57 -13.11 14.88
C LYS A 83 25.98 -12.97 14.30
N GLU A 84 26.58 -14.07 13.83
CA GLU A 84 27.93 -14.07 13.26
C GLU A 84 27.97 -13.59 11.80
N ASN A 85 26.88 -13.76 11.07
CA ASN A 85 26.81 -13.47 9.65
C ASN A 85 25.95 -12.23 9.34
N GLU A 86 25.35 -11.56 10.33
CA GLU A 86 24.62 -10.31 10.14
C GLU A 86 25.55 -9.11 10.04
N VAL A 87 25.18 -8.17 9.15
CA VAL A 87 25.76 -6.82 9.08
C VAL A 87 24.68 -5.73 9.29
N VAL A 88 23.41 -6.09 9.23
CA VAL A 88 22.27 -5.27 9.65
C VAL A 88 21.56 -5.99 10.77
N PHE A 89 21.44 -5.36 11.94
CA PHE A 89 21.03 -5.99 13.19
C PHE A 89 19.62 -5.59 13.62
N GLY A 90 18.96 -6.47 14.37
CA GLY A 90 17.68 -6.27 15.01
C GLY A 90 16.54 -7.02 14.35
N LEU A 91 15.63 -7.52 15.18
CA LEU A 91 14.38 -8.15 14.79
C LEU A 91 13.21 -7.50 15.52
N GLN A 92 12.02 -7.73 15.02
CA GLN A 92 10.77 -7.24 15.62
C GLN A 92 10.55 -7.83 17.04
N THR A 93 10.97 -9.08 17.24
CA THR A 93 10.99 -9.79 18.52
C THR A 93 12.38 -10.37 18.76
N ASP A 94 12.52 -11.23 19.75
CA ASP A 94 13.74 -11.98 20.07
C ASP A 94 14.00 -13.16 19.13
N GLU A 95 13.06 -13.49 18.22
CA GLU A 95 13.14 -14.64 17.32
C GLU A 95 12.60 -14.30 15.91
N VAL A 96 13.21 -14.91 14.87
CA VAL A 96 12.81 -14.75 13.46
C VAL A 96 11.36 -15.19 13.25
N LEU A 97 10.56 -14.34 12.59
CA LEU A 97 9.15 -14.57 12.24
C LEU A 97 8.21 -14.82 13.44
N ARG A 98 8.67 -14.57 14.67
CA ARG A 98 7.79 -14.64 15.85
C ARG A 98 6.85 -13.46 15.87
N ARG A 99 5.54 -13.72 15.98
CA ARG A 99 4.51 -12.69 16.06
C ARG A 99 4.47 -12.09 17.47
N ALA A 100 4.28 -10.76 17.54
CA ALA A 100 4.09 -10.03 18.78
C ALA A 100 2.66 -9.55 18.93
N MET A 101 2.15 -9.49 20.15
CA MET A 101 0.84 -8.92 20.45
C MET A 101 0.89 -7.39 20.46
N LYS A 102 -0.02 -6.75 19.73
CA LYS A 102 -0.19 -5.29 19.66
C LYS A 102 -1.66 -4.92 19.90
N PRO A 103 -2.12 -4.97 21.15
CA PRO A 103 -3.55 -4.88 21.47
C PRO A 103 -4.13 -3.48 21.45
N PHE A 104 -3.32 -2.42 21.33
CA PHE A 104 -3.79 -1.02 21.40
C PHE A 104 -4.76 -0.65 20.27
N GLY A 105 -4.55 -1.18 19.07
CA GLY A 105 -5.46 -1.03 17.94
C GLY A 105 -6.79 -1.79 18.17
N GLY A 106 -6.71 -3.03 18.67
CA GLY A 106 -7.90 -3.85 18.92
C GLY A 106 -7.61 -5.05 19.79
N TRP A 107 -8.00 -4.99 21.07
CA TRP A 107 -7.85 -6.10 21.99
C TRP A 107 -8.57 -7.38 21.51
N GLN A 108 -9.84 -7.25 21.09
CA GLN A 108 -10.65 -8.38 20.63
C GLN A 108 -10.05 -9.05 19.37
N VAL A 109 -9.42 -8.25 18.50
CA VAL A 109 -8.74 -8.73 17.31
C VAL A 109 -7.51 -9.58 17.65
N VAL A 110 -6.69 -9.10 18.60
CA VAL A 110 -5.51 -9.84 19.09
C VAL A 110 -5.91 -11.12 19.81
N ALA A 111 -6.89 -11.05 20.72
CA ALA A 111 -7.39 -12.22 21.45
C ALA A 111 -7.90 -13.31 20.50
N LYS A 112 -8.65 -12.90 19.46
CA LYS A 112 -9.15 -13.81 18.43
C LYS A 112 -8.01 -14.41 17.62
N ALA A 113 -7.02 -13.60 17.19
CA ALA A 113 -5.87 -14.07 16.42
C ALA A 113 -5.04 -15.10 17.20
N VAL A 114 -4.80 -14.85 18.50
CA VAL A 114 -4.10 -15.81 19.38
C VAL A 114 -4.87 -17.12 19.49
N LYS A 115 -6.19 -17.05 19.72
CA LYS A 115 -7.06 -18.23 19.84
C LYS A 115 -7.14 -19.04 18.54
N GLU A 116 -7.29 -18.39 17.40
CA GLU A 116 -7.34 -19.04 16.07
C GLU A 116 -6.05 -19.82 15.77
N ASN A 117 -4.91 -19.39 16.36
CA ASN A 117 -3.63 -20.05 16.23
C ASN A 117 -3.29 -20.99 17.43
N GLY A 118 -4.29 -21.39 18.23
CA GLY A 118 -4.15 -22.39 19.28
C GLY A 118 -3.44 -21.91 20.56
N GLY A 119 -3.29 -20.58 20.73
CA GLY A 119 -2.69 -19.98 21.92
C GLY A 119 -3.70 -19.43 22.93
N GLU A 120 -3.17 -19.01 24.07
CA GLU A 120 -3.91 -18.32 25.12
C GLU A 120 -3.14 -17.06 25.52
N VAL A 121 -3.87 -15.95 25.65
CA VAL A 121 -3.27 -14.68 26.08
C VAL A 121 -3.02 -14.69 27.59
N ASP A 122 -1.88 -14.14 28.02
CA ASP A 122 -1.55 -13.98 29.45
C ASP A 122 -2.68 -13.22 30.18
N PRO A 123 -3.16 -13.72 31.33
CA PRO A 123 -4.23 -13.10 32.11
C PRO A 123 -3.97 -11.63 32.48
N ARG A 124 -2.71 -11.22 32.66
CA ARG A 124 -2.35 -9.82 32.95
C ARG A 124 -2.65 -8.91 31.76
N VAL A 125 -2.42 -9.38 30.53
CA VAL A 125 -2.75 -8.61 29.31
C VAL A 125 -4.27 -8.48 29.18
N ILE A 126 -5.00 -9.57 29.43
CA ILE A 126 -6.47 -9.56 29.47
C ILE A 126 -6.97 -8.50 30.45
N ASP A 127 -6.46 -8.53 31.69
CA ASP A 127 -6.85 -7.60 32.76
C ASP A 127 -6.61 -6.13 32.35
N ILE A 128 -5.43 -5.82 31.78
CA ILE A 128 -5.09 -4.47 31.31
C ILE A 128 -6.13 -3.93 30.32
N PHE A 129 -6.45 -4.71 29.28
CA PHE A 129 -7.31 -4.25 28.20
C PHE A 129 -8.81 -4.46 28.44
N THR A 130 -9.16 -5.14 29.51
CA THR A 130 -10.57 -5.28 29.95
C THR A 130 -10.94 -4.22 31.02
N HIS A 131 -10.03 -3.89 31.93
CA HIS A 131 -10.35 -3.05 33.08
C HIS A 131 -9.68 -1.68 33.08
N TYR A 132 -8.49 -1.55 32.50
CA TYR A 132 -7.69 -0.32 32.63
C TYR A 132 -7.54 0.48 31.35
N ARG A 133 -7.64 -0.16 30.18
CA ARG A 133 -7.44 0.50 28.89
C ARG A 133 -8.54 0.15 27.91
N LYS A 134 -9.00 1.16 27.17
CA LYS A 134 -9.86 0.99 26.01
C LYS A 134 -9.03 0.98 24.74
N THR A 135 -9.39 0.14 23.79
CA THR A 135 -8.71 0.08 22.48
C THR A 135 -9.39 0.97 21.46
N HIS A 136 -8.68 1.29 20.38
CA HIS A 136 -9.25 2.01 19.25
C HIS A 136 -10.49 1.28 18.70
N ASN A 137 -10.40 -0.01 18.45
CA ASN A 137 -11.49 -0.83 17.93
C ASN A 137 -12.75 -0.77 18.80
N ASP A 138 -12.62 -0.96 20.12
CA ASP A 138 -13.76 -0.89 21.02
C ASP A 138 -14.43 0.49 20.97
N ALA A 139 -13.63 1.55 20.95
CA ALA A 139 -14.12 2.93 20.90
C ALA A 139 -14.87 3.25 19.59
N VAL A 140 -14.37 2.77 18.46
CA VAL A 140 -15.02 2.95 17.16
C VAL A 140 -16.37 2.25 17.15
N PHE A 141 -16.43 0.98 17.60
CA PHE A 141 -17.69 0.25 17.62
C PHE A 141 -18.70 0.81 18.62
N ASP A 142 -18.27 1.42 19.71
CA ASP A 142 -19.18 2.14 20.61
C ASP A 142 -19.80 3.38 19.95
N ALA A 143 -19.06 4.06 19.08
CA ALA A 143 -19.48 5.30 18.45
C ALA A 143 -20.21 5.11 17.10
N TYR A 144 -20.10 3.96 16.46
CA TYR A 144 -20.79 3.69 15.20
C TYR A 144 -22.31 3.80 15.35
N THR A 145 -22.93 4.57 14.44
CA THR A 145 -24.37 4.62 14.30
C THR A 145 -24.93 3.31 13.73
N GLU A 146 -26.23 3.07 13.90
CA GLU A 146 -26.91 1.92 13.30
C GLU A 146 -26.80 1.94 11.76
N GLU A 147 -26.90 3.11 11.17
CA GLU A 147 -26.73 3.32 9.73
C GLU A 147 -25.34 2.88 9.23
N ILE A 148 -24.27 3.35 9.88
CA ILE A 148 -22.89 2.93 9.54
C ILE A 148 -22.75 1.41 9.67
N ARG A 149 -23.29 0.81 10.72
CA ARG A 149 -23.27 -0.65 10.89
C ARG A 149 -23.99 -1.39 9.76
N LYS A 150 -25.13 -0.87 9.28
CA LYS A 150 -25.86 -1.42 8.12
C LYS A 150 -25.04 -1.32 6.85
N PHE A 151 -24.48 -0.14 6.52
CA PHE A 151 -23.64 0.05 5.34
C PHE A 151 -22.43 -0.90 5.34
N ARG A 152 -21.78 -1.08 6.50
CA ARG A 152 -20.66 -2.00 6.70
C ARG A 152 -21.06 -3.47 6.52
N SER A 153 -22.12 -3.92 7.19
CA SER A 153 -22.54 -5.33 7.19
C SER A 153 -23.03 -5.79 5.81
N LEU A 154 -23.72 -4.93 5.08
CA LEU A 154 -24.26 -5.23 3.75
C LEU A 154 -23.24 -5.04 2.62
N GLY A 155 -22.01 -4.58 2.91
CA GLY A 155 -20.92 -4.49 1.94
C GLY A 155 -20.95 -3.27 1.04
N PHE A 156 -21.58 -2.17 1.47
CA PHE A 156 -21.47 -0.87 0.83
C PHE A 156 -20.17 -0.17 1.20
N LEU A 157 -19.75 -0.27 2.46
CA LEU A 157 -18.46 0.18 2.97
C LEU A 157 -17.67 -1.01 3.49
N THR A 158 -16.41 -1.14 3.11
CA THR A 158 -15.58 -2.29 3.48
C THR A 158 -14.12 -1.93 3.61
N GLY A 159 -13.37 -2.71 4.40
CA GLY A 159 -11.95 -2.50 4.66
C GLY A 159 -11.70 -1.29 5.55
N LEU A 160 -12.68 -0.92 6.38
CA LEU A 160 -12.56 0.17 7.33
C LEU A 160 -11.46 -0.13 8.36
N PRO A 161 -10.57 0.84 8.65
CA PRO A 161 -9.49 0.69 9.63
C PRO A 161 -10.00 0.79 11.08
N ASP A 162 -11.14 0.16 11.36
CA ASP A 162 -11.78 0.13 12.68
C ASP A 162 -11.22 -0.95 13.61
N ASN A 163 -10.41 -1.87 13.08
CA ASN A 163 -9.89 -3.01 13.83
C ASN A 163 -8.38 -2.92 14.13
N TYR A 164 -7.65 -1.95 13.57
CA TYR A 164 -6.20 -1.86 13.66
C TYR A 164 -5.71 -0.41 13.52
N ALA A 165 -4.40 -0.19 13.66
CA ALA A 165 -3.80 1.12 13.58
C ALA A 165 -3.99 1.82 12.22
N ARG A 166 -3.78 3.11 12.19
CA ARG A 166 -3.96 4.03 11.05
C ARG A 166 -3.25 3.58 9.76
N GLY A 167 -1.99 3.21 9.87
CA GLY A 167 -1.22 2.47 8.89
C GLY A 167 -0.52 3.26 7.80
N ARG A 168 -1.05 4.32 7.25
CA ARG A 168 -0.44 5.05 6.13
C ARG A 168 0.36 6.26 6.58
N ILE A 169 1.51 6.00 7.22
CA ILE A 169 2.47 7.00 7.65
C ILE A 169 3.85 6.53 7.18
N ILE A 170 4.59 7.39 6.48
CA ILE A 170 6.00 7.17 6.17
C ILE A 170 6.82 8.08 7.06
N GLY A 171 7.43 7.52 8.11
CA GLY A 171 8.42 8.24 8.90
C GLY A 171 9.65 8.57 8.06
N ASP A 172 10.22 9.77 8.21
CA ASP A 172 11.50 10.06 7.59
C ASP A 172 12.64 9.40 8.39
N TYR A 173 12.78 8.10 8.21
CA TYR A 173 13.77 7.28 8.93
C TYR A 173 15.22 7.70 8.64
N ARG A 174 15.46 8.42 7.54
CA ARG A 174 16.75 9.03 7.17
C ARG A 174 17.23 10.06 8.19
N ARG A 175 16.27 10.70 8.92
CA ARG A 175 16.57 11.68 9.96
C ARG A 175 17.46 11.12 11.06
N LEU A 176 17.25 9.87 11.48
CA LEU A 176 18.08 9.25 12.51
C LEU A 176 19.53 9.10 12.05
N ALA A 177 19.74 8.67 10.80
CA ALA A 177 21.08 8.55 10.23
C ALA A 177 21.77 9.89 10.03
N LEU A 178 21.06 10.91 9.55
CA LEU A 178 21.63 12.20 9.24
C LEU A 178 21.92 13.05 10.49
N TYR A 179 21.08 12.98 11.51
CA TYR A 179 21.14 13.91 12.65
C TYR A 179 21.46 13.26 14.00
N GLY A 180 21.18 11.96 14.14
CA GLY A 180 21.22 11.29 15.44
C GLY A 180 20.04 11.66 16.35
N ALA A 181 19.78 10.81 17.34
CA ALA A 181 18.62 10.95 18.22
C ALA A 181 18.70 12.20 19.12
N ASP A 182 19.90 12.58 19.60
CA ASP A 182 20.03 13.72 20.51
C ASP A 182 19.59 15.03 19.84
N ARG A 183 19.96 15.24 18.58
CA ARG A 183 19.56 16.43 17.84
C ARG A 183 18.06 16.43 17.51
N LEU A 184 17.50 15.27 17.16
CA LEU A 184 16.06 15.12 16.94
C LEU A 184 15.26 15.41 18.21
N ILE A 185 15.70 14.92 19.37
CA ILE A 185 15.08 15.20 20.67
C ILE A 185 15.14 16.69 20.98
N GLU A 186 16.26 17.34 20.71
CA GLU A 186 16.42 18.80 20.96
C GLU A 186 15.45 19.61 20.08
N TRP A 187 15.32 19.29 18.79
CA TRP A 187 14.35 19.96 17.92
C TRP A 187 12.91 19.73 18.39
N LYS A 188 12.54 18.51 18.77
CA LYS A 188 11.19 18.23 19.31
C LYS A 188 10.92 18.98 20.62
N LYS A 189 11.93 19.20 21.48
CA LYS A 189 11.80 20.05 22.67
C LYS A 189 11.59 21.52 22.30
N GLN A 190 12.28 22.02 21.28
CA GLN A 190 12.05 23.35 20.75
C GLN A 190 10.65 23.53 20.20
N ASP A 191 10.17 22.57 19.40
CA ASP A 191 8.78 22.54 18.92
C ASP A 191 7.78 22.58 20.08
N LEU A 192 7.97 21.71 21.08
CA LEU A 192 7.11 21.67 22.27
C LEU A 192 7.09 23.01 23.01
N HIS A 193 8.23 23.67 23.10
CA HIS A 193 8.38 25.00 23.72
C HIS A 193 7.66 26.07 22.88
N ALA A 194 7.71 25.99 21.56
CA ALA A 194 7.07 26.93 20.66
C ALA A 194 5.54 26.81 20.62
N LEU A 195 4.98 25.67 21.01
CA LEU A 195 3.53 25.43 21.07
C LEU A 195 2.88 26.19 22.23
N THR A 196 2.81 27.52 22.13
CA THR A 196 2.24 28.45 23.13
C THR A 196 0.89 29.00 22.67
N GLY A 197 0.26 29.86 23.51
CA GLY A 197 -1.06 30.47 23.24
C GLY A 197 -2.21 29.69 23.88
N PRO A 198 -3.47 29.95 23.50
CA PRO A 198 -4.63 29.30 24.11
C PRO A 198 -4.56 27.76 24.02
N MET A 199 -4.77 27.11 25.16
CA MET A 199 -4.75 25.65 25.25
C MET A 199 -6.10 25.06 24.81
N THR A 200 -6.32 25.06 23.50
CA THR A 200 -7.44 24.35 22.88
C THR A 200 -7.19 22.82 22.92
N ASP A 201 -8.22 22.02 22.72
CA ASP A 201 -8.13 20.56 22.59
C ASP A 201 -7.07 20.13 21.58
N TYR A 202 -7.04 20.77 20.40
CA TYR A 202 -6.04 20.53 19.37
C TYR A 202 -4.61 20.78 19.88
N ARG A 203 -4.37 21.94 20.51
CA ARG A 203 -3.02 22.29 21.00
C ARG A 203 -2.58 21.43 22.17
N ILE A 204 -3.50 21.10 23.09
CA ILE A 204 -3.21 20.18 24.21
C ILE A 204 -2.78 18.82 23.64
N ARG A 205 -3.55 18.30 22.68
CA ARG A 205 -3.25 17.01 22.05
C ARG A 205 -1.89 17.03 21.31
N LEU A 206 -1.62 18.07 20.53
CA LEU A 206 -0.35 18.20 19.81
C LEU A 206 0.86 18.25 20.76
N ARG A 207 0.74 18.96 21.88
CA ARG A 207 1.79 18.99 22.92
C ARG A 207 2.03 17.61 23.54
N GLU A 208 0.97 16.89 23.82
CA GLU A 208 1.05 15.50 24.32
C GLU A 208 1.73 14.58 23.30
N GLU A 209 1.35 14.66 22.03
CA GLU A 209 1.95 13.91 20.94
C GLU A 209 3.47 14.15 20.80
N VAL A 210 3.91 15.41 20.84
CA VAL A 210 5.34 15.75 20.78
C VAL A 210 6.09 15.20 22.01
N ALA A 211 5.49 15.25 23.19
CA ALA A 211 6.09 14.65 24.40
C ALA A 211 6.24 13.12 24.27
N GLU A 212 5.26 12.44 23.65
CA GLU A 212 5.36 11.01 23.33
C GLU A 212 6.44 10.70 22.30
N GLN A 213 6.59 11.54 21.27
CA GLN A 213 7.65 11.41 20.26
C GLN A 213 9.04 11.52 20.90
N ILE A 214 9.25 12.46 21.83
CA ILE A 214 10.50 12.61 22.59
C ILE A 214 10.79 11.32 23.39
N ARG A 215 9.79 10.76 24.08
CA ARG A 215 9.96 9.48 24.80
C ARG A 215 10.30 8.32 23.86
N ALA A 216 9.66 8.27 22.69
CA ALA A 216 9.92 7.24 21.69
C ALA A 216 11.36 7.31 21.16
N LEU A 217 11.90 8.51 20.89
CA LEU A 217 13.30 8.71 20.50
C LEU A 217 14.25 8.19 21.58
N GLY A 218 13.96 8.43 22.85
CA GLY A 218 14.73 7.87 23.97
C GLY A 218 14.69 6.33 24.00
N GLN A 219 13.57 5.72 23.71
CA GLN A 219 13.45 4.25 23.61
C GLN A 219 14.19 3.68 22.37
N ILE A 220 14.28 4.44 21.28
CA ILE A 220 15.08 4.04 20.10
C ILE A 220 16.58 4.01 20.49
N VAL A 221 17.05 5.00 21.26
CA VAL A 221 18.42 4.99 21.80
C VAL A 221 18.64 3.74 22.65
N GLU A 222 17.75 3.45 23.60
CA GLU A 222 17.86 2.26 24.47
C GLU A 222 17.88 0.96 23.63
N MET A 223 17.01 0.83 22.64
CA MET A 223 16.97 -0.32 21.74
C MET A 223 18.30 -0.48 20.97
N ALA A 224 18.86 0.60 20.46
CA ALA A 224 20.11 0.57 19.71
C ALA A 224 21.29 0.19 20.62
N GLU A 225 21.33 0.71 21.85
CA GLU A 225 22.36 0.36 22.85
C GLU A 225 22.35 -1.11 23.21
N GLN A 226 21.16 -1.72 23.32
CA GLN A 226 21.03 -3.17 23.55
C GLN A 226 21.64 -4.00 22.41
N HIS A 227 21.72 -3.45 21.20
CA HIS A 227 22.41 -4.05 20.05
C HIS A 227 23.87 -3.63 19.92
N GLY A 228 24.38 -2.78 20.82
CA GLY A 228 25.78 -2.31 20.83
C GLY A 228 26.05 -1.08 19.95
N PHE A 229 25.00 -0.30 19.59
CA PHE A 229 25.12 0.88 18.74
C PHE A 229 24.72 2.17 19.47
N ASP A 230 25.40 3.27 19.15
CA ASP A 230 25.11 4.60 19.68
C ASP A 230 24.48 5.50 18.60
N VAL A 231 23.15 5.50 18.54
CA VAL A 231 22.34 6.31 17.60
C VAL A 231 22.09 7.74 18.10
N ARG A 232 22.66 8.16 19.23
CA ARG A 232 22.57 9.56 19.69
C ARG A 232 23.21 10.51 18.70
N ARG A 233 24.26 10.06 18.04
CA ARG A 233 25.02 10.80 17.02
C ARG A 233 24.62 10.42 15.60
N PRO A 234 24.94 11.25 14.60
CA PRO A 234 24.82 10.91 13.19
C PRO A 234 25.63 9.65 12.81
N ALA A 235 25.24 9.03 11.70
CA ALA A 235 26.00 7.96 11.05
C ALA A 235 27.27 8.53 10.41
N TYR A 236 28.39 7.78 10.49
CA TYR A 236 29.68 8.20 9.95
C TYR A 236 30.09 7.43 8.67
N ASN A 237 29.44 6.32 8.37
CA ASN A 237 29.76 5.47 7.25
C ASN A 237 28.49 4.76 6.72
N ALA A 238 28.64 4.02 5.63
CA ALA A 238 27.53 3.32 4.97
C ALA A 238 26.84 2.30 5.88
N GLN A 239 27.60 1.51 6.64
CA GLN A 239 27.02 0.52 7.54
C GLN A 239 26.17 1.15 8.64
N GLU A 240 26.67 2.22 9.25
CA GLU A 240 25.92 2.97 10.26
C GLU A 240 24.68 3.64 9.65
N ALA A 241 24.78 4.23 8.45
CA ALA A 241 23.65 4.87 7.79
C ALA A 241 22.52 3.86 7.53
N VAL A 242 22.84 2.68 7.00
CA VAL A 242 21.87 1.60 6.80
C VAL A 242 21.28 1.15 8.13
N GLN A 243 22.11 0.96 9.16
CA GLN A 243 21.68 0.48 10.47
C GLN A 243 20.79 1.50 11.20
N TRP A 244 21.12 2.80 11.16
CA TRP A 244 20.31 3.85 11.79
C TRP A 244 18.94 3.99 11.12
N VAL A 245 18.91 4.00 9.79
CA VAL A 245 17.64 4.01 9.03
C VAL A 245 16.79 2.78 9.40
N TYR A 246 17.42 1.62 9.48
CA TYR A 246 16.71 0.40 9.85
C TYR A 246 16.22 0.43 11.31
N PHE A 247 17.00 0.94 12.27
CA PHE A 247 16.54 1.04 13.67
C PHE A 247 15.36 1.99 13.82
N ALA A 248 15.36 3.12 13.11
CA ALA A 248 14.20 4.03 13.09
C ALA A 248 12.93 3.32 12.56
N TYR A 249 13.07 2.58 11.47
CA TYR A 249 11.99 1.77 10.92
C TYR A 249 11.58 0.61 11.84
N LEU A 250 12.55 -0.11 12.42
CA LEU A 250 12.28 -1.21 13.34
C LEU A 250 11.49 -0.76 14.57
N ALA A 251 11.81 0.41 15.11
CA ALA A 251 11.07 0.99 16.24
C ALA A 251 9.60 1.24 15.86
N ALA A 252 9.35 1.79 14.66
CA ALA A 252 7.99 1.98 14.15
C ALA A 252 7.24 0.65 14.03
N ILE A 253 7.88 -0.40 13.51
CA ILE A 253 7.27 -1.74 13.40
C ILE A 253 6.95 -2.33 14.78
N LYS A 254 7.84 -2.15 15.76
CA LYS A 254 7.65 -2.70 17.11
C LYS A 254 6.51 -1.99 17.86
N ASP A 255 6.27 -0.72 17.56
CA ASP A 255 5.27 0.11 18.22
C ASP A 255 3.90 0.00 17.53
N GLN A 256 3.85 0.03 16.19
CA GLN A 256 2.62 0.08 15.41
C GLN A 256 2.15 -1.30 14.91
N ASP A 257 0.85 -1.54 14.97
CA ASP A 257 0.19 -2.70 14.34
C ASP A 257 -0.47 -2.30 13.02
N GLY A 258 0.25 -1.51 12.22
CA GLY A 258 -0.25 -0.94 10.99
C GLY A 258 -0.39 -1.92 9.84
N ALA A 259 -1.28 -1.57 8.94
CA ALA A 259 -1.46 -2.28 7.68
C ALA A 259 -0.49 -1.82 6.60
N ALA A 260 0.18 -0.68 6.75
CA ALA A 260 1.07 -0.12 5.74
C ALA A 260 2.33 0.41 6.40
N MET A 261 3.33 -0.45 6.52
CA MET A 261 4.62 -0.14 7.11
C MET A 261 5.64 0.23 6.03
N SER A 262 5.30 1.27 5.22
CA SER A 262 6.16 1.73 4.12
C SER A 262 7.52 2.21 4.63
N PHE A 263 8.58 1.84 3.90
CA PHE A 263 9.95 2.17 4.26
C PHE A 263 10.34 3.57 3.79
N GLY A 264 9.89 3.96 2.59
CA GLY A 264 10.00 5.32 2.10
C GLY A 264 10.69 5.45 0.75
N ASN A 265 11.69 6.30 0.67
CA ASN A 265 12.57 6.52 -0.48
C ASN A 265 13.98 6.73 0.07
N VAL A 266 14.65 5.63 0.41
CA VAL A 266 15.94 5.68 1.11
C VAL A 266 17.13 5.37 0.20
N SER A 267 16.90 4.79 -0.99
CA SER A 267 17.98 4.30 -1.85
C SER A 267 18.97 5.39 -2.26
N SER A 268 18.49 6.57 -2.68
CA SER A 268 19.35 7.70 -3.05
C SER A 268 20.08 8.33 -1.85
N PHE A 269 19.44 8.34 -0.67
CA PHE A 269 20.06 8.78 0.56
C PHE A 269 21.19 7.84 1.02
N LEU A 270 20.93 6.53 1.04
CA LEU A 270 21.93 5.55 1.43
C LEU A 270 23.11 5.49 0.44
N ASP A 271 22.83 5.72 -0.85
CA ASP A 271 23.88 5.77 -1.87
C ASP A 271 24.94 6.85 -1.59
N ILE A 272 24.56 7.99 -1.00
CA ILE A 272 25.49 9.06 -0.65
C ILE A 272 26.58 8.52 0.29
N TYR A 273 26.22 7.75 1.30
CA TYR A 273 27.17 7.13 2.22
C TYR A 273 27.92 5.97 1.59
N ILE A 274 27.22 5.12 0.84
CA ILE A 274 27.81 3.96 0.17
C ILE A 274 28.84 4.39 -0.86
N GLN A 275 28.50 5.37 -1.72
CA GLN A 275 29.41 5.87 -2.74
C GLN A 275 30.61 6.59 -2.11
N TYR A 276 30.38 7.37 -1.03
CA TYR A 276 31.48 7.98 -0.29
C TYR A 276 32.48 6.93 0.22
N ASP A 277 32.01 5.86 0.84
CA ASP A 277 32.89 4.80 1.35
C ASP A 277 33.59 4.01 0.23
N LEU A 278 32.91 3.79 -0.91
CA LEU A 278 33.51 3.17 -2.10
C LEU A 278 34.64 4.05 -2.66
N ASP A 279 34.42 5.35 -2.83
CA ASP A 279 35.38 6.31 -3.38
C ASP A 279 36.64 6.48 -2.51
N HIS A 280 36.50 6.23 -1.19
CA HIS A 280 37.60 6.30 -0.24
C HIS A 280 38.24 4.94 0.09
N GLY A 281 37.79 3.85 -0.58
CA GLY A 281 38.32 2.49 -0.36
C GLY A 281 37.97 1.89 0.98
N LEU A 282 36.94 2.41 1.64
CA LEU A 282 36.43 1.89 2.92
C LEU A 282 35.40 0.76 2.74
N LEU A 283 34.87 0.63 1.52
CA LEU A 283 33.87 -0.36 1.14
C LEU A 283 34.22 -0.94 -0.24
N THR A 284 33.80 -2.16 -0.54
CA THR A 284 33.84 -2.75 -1.89
C THR A 284 32.45 -2.90 -2.46
N GLU A 285 32.31 -3.15 -3.79
CA GLU A 285 30.99 -3.37 -4.42
C GLU A 285 30.28 -4.58 -3.81
N GLU A 286 31.01 -5.64 -3.42
CA GLU A 286 30.45 -6.82 -2.76
C GLU A 286 29.87 -6.48 -1.37
N LEU A 287 30.59 -5.67 -0.57
CA LEU A 287 30.13 -5.29 0.74
C LEU A 287 29.01 -4.23 0.67
N ALA A 288 29.01 -3.38 -0.37
CA ALA A 288 27.91 -2.47 -0.66
C ALA A 288 26.61 -3.24 -0.99
N GLN A 289 26.70 -4.29 -1.81
CA GLN A 289 25.57 -5.17 -2.11
C GLN A 289 25.13 -5.95 -0.86
N GLU A 290 26.08 -6.45 -0.03
CA GLU A 290 25.78 -7.14 1.23
C GLU A 290 24.93 -6.29 2.18
N LEU A 291 25.24 -5.01 2.33
CA LEU A 291 24.45 -4.09 3.16
C LEU A 291 23.01 -3.98 2.67
N VAL A 292 22.80 -3.84 1.37
CA VAL A 292 21.46 -3.73 0.76
C VAL A 292 20.72 -5.07 0.84
N ASP A 293 21.38 -6.18 0.51
CA ASP A 293 20.79 -7.51 0.60
C ASP A 293 20.31 -7.81 2.03
N GLN A 294 21.14 -7.54 3.02
CA GLN A 294 20.80 -7.82 4.42
C GLN A 294 19.72 -6.86 4.98
N LEU A 295 19.71 -5.60 4.53
CA LEU A 295 18.60 -4.70 4.82
C LEU A 295 17.29 -5.28 4.26
N VAL A 296 17.29 -5.72 3.01
CA VAL A 296 16.09 -6.32 2.37
C VAL A 296 15.68 -7.62 3.07
N ILE A 297 16.63 -8.45 3.52
CA ILE A 297 16.31 -9.63 4.35
C ILE A 297 15.51 -9.20 5.60
N LYS A 298 15.95 -8.15 6.30
CA LYS A 298 15.22 -7.65 7.49
C LYS A 298 13.81 -7.20 7.15
N LEU A 299 13.64 -6.47 6.04
CA LEU A 299 12.33 -6.01 5.57
C LEU A 299 11.41 -7.20 5.21
N ARG A 300 11.95 -8.29 4.63
CA ARG A 300 11.20 -9.52 4.32
C ARG A 300 10.76 -10.30 5.56
N MET A 301 11.38 -10.07 6.71
CA MET A 301 11.08 -10.79 7.96
C MET A 301 10.09 -10.07 8.87
N VAL A 302 9.57 -8.92 8.48
CA VAL A 302 8.51 -8.21 9.22
C VAL A 302 7.22 -9.00 9.19
N ARG A 303 6.58 -9.15 10.35
CA ARG A 303 5.29 -9.83 10.49
C ARG A 303 4.43 -9.16 11.56
N HIS A 304 3.12 -9.25 11.37
CA HIS A 304 2.14 -8.86 12.38
C HIS A 304 1.23 -10.05 12.73
N LEU A 305 0.73 -10.09 13.96
CA LEU A 305 -0.25 -11.09 14.37
C LEU A 305 -1.64 -10.65 13.86
N ARG A 306 -2.23 -11.43 12.98
CA ARG A 306 -3.52 -11.15 12.34
C ARG A 306 -4.50 -12.31 12.55
N MET A 307 -5.78 -12.01 12.58
CA MET A 307 -6.84 -13.04 12.52
C MET A 307 -7.05 -13.54 11.10
N ASN A 308 -7.53 -14.77 10.95
CA ASN A 308 -7.72 -15.44 9.65
C ASN A 308 -8.59 -14.63 8.69
N ALA A 309 -9.69 -14.04 9.18
CA ALA A 309 -10.56 -13.20 8.35
C ALA A 309 -9.85 -11.98 7.72
N TYR A 310 -8.82 -11.44 8.40
CA TYR A 310 -7.98 -10.38 7.84
C TYR A 310 -7.07 -10.94 6.73
N ASN A 311 -6.44 -12.08 6.98
CA ASN A 311 -5.57 -12.74 6.02
C ASN A 311 -6.33 -13.12 4.74
N ASP A 312 -7.59 -13.56 4.87
CA ASP A 312 -8.45 -13.90 3.72
C ASP A 312 -8.74 -12.67 2.85
N ILE A 313 -8.98 -11.50 3.45
CA ILE A 313 -9.26 -10.27 2.70
C ILE A 313 -8.02 -9.77 1.95
N PHE A 314 -6.82 -9.91 2.54
CA PHE A 314 -5.60 -9.28 2.02
C PHE A 314 -4.64 -10.25 1.33
N GLY A 315 -5.01 -11.50 1.16
CA GLY A 315 -4.17 -12.51 0.51
C GLY A 315 -2.98 -12.93 1.36
N GLY A 316 -3.17 -13.08 2.67
CA GLY A 316 -2.15 -13.36 3.68
C GLY A 316 -2.04 -12.24 4.70
N ASP A 317 -0.85 -12.06 5.27
CA ASP A 317 -0.55 -11.04 6.27
C ASP A 317 0.46 -9.97 5.75
N PRO A 318 0.17 -9.27 4.64
CA PRO A 318 1.10 -8.30 4.10
C PRO A 318 1.31 -7.16 5.08
N THR A 319 2.54 -6.64 5.12
CA THR A 319 2.91 -5.47 5.92
C THR A 319 3.04 -4.21 5.06
N TRP A 320 2.99 -4.38 3.73
CA TRP A 320 3.16 -3.33 2.72
C TRP A 320 4.41 -2.48 3.01
N VAL A 321 5.54 -3.17 3.15
CA VAL A 321 6.86 -2.56 3.24
C VAL A 321 7.23 -2.03 1.86
N THR A 322 6.90 -0.77 1.59
CA THR A 322 7.11 -0.16 0.28
C THR A 322 8.38 0.68 0.31
N GLU A 323 9.28 0.43 -0.64
CA GLU A 323 10.45 1.26 -0.92
C GLU A 323 10.31 1.86 -2.32
N SER A 324 10.39 3.19 -2.40
CA SER A 324 10.31 3.95 -3.65
C SER A 324 11.71 4.20 -4.19
N ILE A 325 11.93 3.93 -5.48
CA ILE A 325 13.26 3.95 -6.10
C ILE A 325 13.22 4.81 -7.38
N GLY A 326 14.25 5.59 -7.62
CA GLY A 326 14.36 6.43 -8.80
C GLY A 326 13.59 7.75 -8.68
N GLY A 327 12.96 8.18 -9.76
CA GLY A 327 12.31 9.47 -9.85
C GLY A 327 13.28 10.61 -10.19
N ARG A 328 12.79 11.85 -10.16
CA ARG A 328 13.52 13.06 -10.53
C ARG A 328 13.64 14.02 -9.35
N LEU A 329 14.64 14.88 -9.43
CA LEU A 329 14.84 16.02 -8.53
C LEU A 329 14.24 17.29 -9.13
N ALA A 330 13.86 18.24 -8.29
CA ALA A 330 13.29 19.52 -8.74
C ALA A 330 14.24 20.35 -9.62
N ASP A 331 15.55 20.09 -9.56
CA ASP A 331 16.56 20.73 -10.40
C ASP A 331 16.72 20.07 -11.79
N GLY A 332 15.91 19.06 -12.10
CA GLY A 332 15.88 18.35 -13.38
C GLY A 332 16.78 17.10 -13.47
N ARG A 333 17.67 16.87 -12.50
CA ARG A 333 18.43 15.62 -12.42
C ARG A 333 17.51 14.44 -12.04
N HIS A 334 17.88 13.22 -12.41
CA HIS A 334 17.24 12.03 -11.86
C HIS A 334 17.84 11.60 -10.51
N LYS A 335 17.10 10.82 -9.73
CA LYS A 335 17.54 10.24 -8.45
C LYS A 335 18.03 8.78 -8.58
N VAL A 336 18.17 8.27 -9.79
CA VAL A 336 18.72 6.93 -10.01
C VAL A 336 20.20 6.92 -9.64
N THR A 337 20.58 6.03 -8.73
CA THR A 337 21.94 5.82 -8.24
C THR A 337 22.34 4.35 -8.38
N LYS A 338 23.60 4.00 -8.13
CA LYS A 338 24.02 2.58 -8.08
C LYS A 338 23.20 1.78 -7.05
N THR A 339 22.81 2.39 -5.93
CA THR A 339 21.99 1.72 -4.92
C THR A 339 20.56 1.49 -5.39
N SER A 340 20.03 2.26 -6.34
CA SER A 340 18.77 1.93 -7.02
C SER A 340 18.85 0.57 -7.73
N PHE A 341 19.94 0.31 -8.44
CA PHE A 341 20.20 -1.00 -9.06
C PHE A 341 20.40 -2.11 -8.03
N ARG A 342 21.13 -1.82 -6.91
CA ARG A 342 21.38 -2.81 -5.85
C ARG A 342 20.09 -3.30 -5.19
N PHE A 343 19.11 -2.42 -4.99
CA PHE A 343 17.79 -2.84 -4.49
C PHE A 343 17.08 -3.79 -5.46
N LEU A 344 17.11 -3.52 -6.75
CA LEU A 344 16.53 -4.43 -7.76
C LEU A 344 17.31 -5.76 -7.83
N GLN A 345 18.64 -5.72 -7.67
CA GLN A 345 19.49 -6.92 -7.66
C GLN A 345 19.14 -7.89 -6.52
N THR A 346 18.56 -7.38 -5.41
CA THR A 346 18.11 -8.26 -4.32
C THR A 346 17.08 -9.30 -4.76
N LEU A 347 16.32 -9.02 -5.82
CA LEU A 347 15.35 -9.96 -6.39
C LEU A 347 16.02 -11.15 -7.10
N TYR A 348 17.27 -10.99 -7.54
CA TYR A 348 18.09 -12.10 -8.04
C TYR A 348 18.88 -12.76 -6.90
N ASN A 349 19.50 -11.97 -6.01
CA ASN A 349 20.32 -12.48 -4.92
C ASN A 349 19.54 -13.30 -3.87
N LEU A 350 18.29 -12.90 -3.59
CA LEU A 350 17.41 -13.50 -2.57
C LEU A 350 16.17 -14.18 -3.18
N GLY A 351 16.01 -14.11 -4.50
CA GLY A 351 14.83 -14.57 -5.23
C GLY A 351 13.63 -13.60 -5.18
N PRO A 352 12.64 -13.82 -6.05
CA PRO A 352 11.40 -13.04 -6.09
C PRO A 352 10.70 -12.97 -4.74
N SER A 353 10.08 -11.84 -4.44
CA SER A 353 9.35 -11.64 -3.18
C SER A 353 8.30 -10.54 -3.34
N PRO A 354 7.14 -10.68 -2.70
CA PRO A 354 6.15 -9.61 -2.65
C PRO A 354 6.61 -8.39 -1.82
N GLU A 355 7.53 -8.58 -0.89
CA GLU A 355 8.02 -7.54 0.00
C GLU A 355 9.56 -7.57 0.14
N PRO A 356 10.22 -6.39 0.25
CA PRO A 356 9.60 -5.07 0.14
C PRO A 356 8.92 -4.87 -1.21
N ASN A 357 7.80 -4.12 -1.22
CA ASN A 357 7.10 -3.72 -2.43
C ASN A 357 7.94 -2.65 -3.14
N LEU A 358 8.86 -3.07 -4.00
CA LEU A 358 9.75 -2.17 -4.73
C LEU A 358 8.94 -1.40 -5.77
N THR A 359 8.88 -0.09 -5.62
CA THR A 359 8.10 0.83 -6.45
C THR A 359 9.05 1.77 -7.19
N LEU A 360 9.05 1.69 -8.51
CA LEU A 360 9.85 2.59 -9.33
C LEU A 360 9.07 3.86 -9.64
N LEU A 361 9.63 4.99 -9.26
CA LEU A 361 9.15 6.32 -9.62
C LEU A 361 9.61 6.59 -11.05
N TRP A 362 8.71 6.30 -11.99
CA TRP A 362 9.04 6.23 -13.42
C TRP A 362 8.87 7.57 -14.12
N SER A 363 9.85 7.91 -14.94
CA SER A 363 9.77 8.95 -15.96
C SER A 363 10.41 8.43 -17.24
N PRO A 364 9.89 8.74 -18.43
CA PRO A 364 10.55 8.45 -19.70
C PRO A 364 11.99 9.01 -19.78
N SER A 365 12.29 10.07 -19.02
CA SER A 365 13.61 10.72 -18.98
C SER A 365 14.65 10.04 -18.08
N LEU A 366 14.30 8.94 -17.39
CA LEU A 366 15.27 8.18 -16.60
C LEU A 366 16.34 7.52 -17.48
N PRO A 367 17.55 7.24 -16.93
CA PRO A 367 18.62 6.60 -17.67
C PRO A 367 18.19 5.29 -18.32
N GLU A 368 18.56 5.11 -19.59
CA GLU A 368 18.18 3.95 -20.40
C GLU A 368 18.67 2.63 -19.76
N GLY A 369 19.90 2.60 -19.21
CA GLY A 369 20.44 1.43 -18.52
C GLY A 369 19.60 0.99 -17.33
N PHE A 370 19.06 1.95 -16.57
CA PHE A 370 18.18 1.66 -15.44
C PHE A 370 16.79 1.18 -15.89
N LYS A 371 16.18 1.84 -16.88
CA LYS A 371 14.89 1.44 -17.42
C LYS A 371 14.93 0.01 -17.97
N ARG A 372 15.97 -0.34 -18.74
CA ARG A 372 16.18 -1.69 -19.26
C ARG A 372 16.33 -2.74 -18.18
N PHE A 373 17.15 -2.46 -17.17
CA PHE A 373 17.32 -3.37 -16.06
C PHE A 373 16.03 -3.58 -15.28
N ALA A 374 15.26 -2.52 -15.02
CA ALA A 374 13.96 -2.59 -14.34
C ALA A 374 12.94 -3.43 -15.14
N ALA A 375 12.83 -3.21 -16.47
CA ALA A 375 11.97 -4.01 -17.33
C ALA A 375 12.37 -5.49 -17.32
N GLN A 376 13.69 -5.78 -17.38
CA GLN A 376 14.21 -7.12 -17.26
C GLN A 376 13.83 -7.80 -15.95
N VAL A 377 13.98 -7.10 -14.81
CA VAL A 377 13.60 -7.61 -13.48
C VAL A 377 12.10 -7.86 -13.40
N SER A 378 11.26 -6.99 -13.99
CA SER A 378 9.80 -7.21 -14.07
C SER A 378 9.45 -8.48 -14.83
N ILE A 379 10.09 -8.71 -15.99
CA ILE A 379 9.86 -9.90 -16.82
C ILE A 379 10.27 -11.16 -16.05
N ASP A 380 11.39 -11.10 -15.34
CA ASP A 380 11.94 -12.27 -14.64
C ASP A 380 11.23 -12.59 -13.32
N THR A 381 10.65 -11.60 -12.64
CA THR A 381 10.24 -11.77 -11.23
C THR A 381 8.82 -11.37 -10.89
N SER A 382 8.16 -10.55 -11.70
CA SER A 382 6.85 -9.93 -11.38
C SER A 382 6.80 -9.27 -9.98
N SER A 383 7.92 -8.75 -9.48
CA SER A 383 8.08 -8.31 -8.08
C SER A 383 8.13 -6.79 -7.90
N ILE A 384 8.08 -6.00 -8.98
CA ILE A 384 8.14 -4.53 -8.93
C ILE A 384 6.91 -3.89 -9.56
N GLN A 385 6.64 -2.63 -9.15
CA GLN A 385 5.59 -1.80 -9.73
C GLN A 385 6.15 -0.44 -10.13
N TYR A 386 5.35 0.32 -10.87
CA TYR A 386 5.73 1.60 -11.44
C TYR A 386 4.69 2.68 -11.12
N GLU A 387 5.18 3.87 -10.79
CA GLU A 387 4.38 5.07 -10.53
C GLU A 387 4.87 6.22 -11.40
N ASN A 388 3.97 7.02 -11.95
CA ASN A 388 4.30 8.14 -12.82
C ASN A 388 4.87 9.32 -12.02
N ASP A 389 6.18 9.43 -11.96
CA ASP A 389 6.88 10.47 -11.22
C ASP A 389 6.57 11.88 -11.75
N ASP A 390 6.54 12.05 -13.08
CA ASP A 390 6.27 13.35 -13.70
C ASP A 390 4.86 13.85 -13.37
N LEU A 391 3.86 12.96 -13.40
CA LEU A 391 2.48 13.27 -13.04
C LEU A 391 2.34 13.64 -11.56
N MET A 392 2.94 12.83 -10.68
CA MET A 392 2.85 13.05 -9.25
C MET A 392 3.57 14.32 -8.82
N GLN A 393 4.78 14.59 -9.32
CA GLN A 393 5.50 15.82 -9.02
C GLN A 393 4.76 17.07 -9.52
N LYS A 394 4.17 16.99 -10.72
CA LYS A 394 3.35 18.07 -11.28
C LYS A 394 2.14 18.38 -10.40
N THR A 395 1.44 17.35 -9.94
CA THR A 395 0.20 17.50 -9.17
C THR A 395 0.43 17.81 -7.70
N ARG A 396 1.47 17.19 -7.10
CA ARG A 396 1.73 17.29 -5.65
C ARG A 396 2.86 18.24 -5.26
N HIS A 397 3.59 18.80 -6.25
CA HIS A 397 4.62 19.82 -6.08
C HIS A 397 5.78 19.43 -5.12
N SER A 398 6.15 18.17 -5.06
CA SER A 398 7.27 17.68 -4.25
C SER A 398 8.05 16.59 -4.99
N ASP A 399 9.38 16.59 -4.81
CA ASP A 399 10.31 15.58 -5.30
C ASP A 399 10.85 14.68 -4.17
N ASP A 400 10.50 14.96 -2.91
CA ASP A 400 10.90 14.14 -1.75
C ASP A 400 9.70 13.41 -1.15
N TYR A 401 9.27 12.36 -1.84
CA TYR A 401 8.12 11.56 -1.46
C TYR A 401 8.41 10.07 -1.58
N GLY A 402 7.55 9.28 -0.98
CA GLY A 402 7.48 7.84 -1.11
C GLY A 402 6.04 7.39 -1.35
N ILE A 403 5.88 6.13 -1.70
CA ILE A 403 4.57 5.52 -1.87
C ILE A 403 4.13 4.85 -0.58
N ALA A 404 3.02 5.33 -0.03
CA ALA A 404 2.44 4.75 1.16
C ALA A 404 1.53 3.57 0.79
N CYS A 405 1.82 2.39 1.36
CA CYS A 405 1.08 1.16 1.10
C CYS A 405 1.25 0.66 -0.34
N CYS A 406 0.29 0.97 -1.21
CA CYS A 406 0.18 0.43 -2.55
C CYS A 406 0.53 1.46 -3.63
N VAL A 407 -0.18 2.61 -3.62
CA VAL A 407 -0.16 3.59 -4.72
C VAL A 407 -0.27 5.05 -4.25
N SER A 408 -0.24 5.30 -2.94
CA SER A 408 -0.56 6.63 -2.41
C SER A 408 0.70 7.48 -2.27
N PHE A 409 0.71 8.65 -2.89
CA PHE A 409 1.77 9.65 -2.70
C PHE A 409 1.79 10.16 -1.26
N GLN A 410 3.00 10.23 -0.67
CA GLN A 410 3.20 10.86 0.63
C GLN A 410 4.55 11.58 0.68
N GLU A 411 4.54 12.89 0.90
CA GLU A 411 5.77 13.66 1.14
C GLU A 411 6.39 13.22 2.47
N ILE A 412 7.64 12.70 2.40
CA ILE A 412 8.28 12.02 3.52
C ILE A 412 8.56 12.99 4.67
N GLY A 413 8.10 12.61 5.85
CA GLY A 413 8.30 13.39 7.07
C GLY A 413 7.41 14.61 7.22
N LYS A 414 6.59 14.97 6.23
CA LYS A 414 5.74 16.18 6.24
C LYS A 414 4.26 15.91 6.16
N HIS A 415 3.88 14.80 5.51
CA HIS A 415 2.49 14.40 5.36
C HIS A 415 2.22 13.12 6.13
N ILE A 416 1.00 13.00 6.65
CA ILE A 416 0.42 11.73 7.09
C ILE A 416 -0.87 11.48 6.35
N GLN A 417 -1.27 10.22 6.25
CA GLN A 417 -2.51 9.86 5.60
C GLN A 417 -3.37 9.02 6.52
N PHE A 418 -4.57 9.52 6.79
CA PHE A 418 -5.60 8.72 7.43
C PHE A 418 -6.05 7.64 6.45
N PHE A 419 -5.90 6.39 6.88
CA PHE A 419 -6.18 5.25 6.02
C PHE A 419 -7.66 5.16 5.67
N GLY A 420 -7.95 5.04 4.37
CA GLY A 420 -9.28 4.88 3.84
C GLY A 420 -9.76 3.43 3.80
N ALA A 421 -11.05 3.32 3.65
CA ALA A 421 -11.75 2.11 3.25
C ALA A 421 -12.13 2.21 1.78
N ARG A 422 -13.12 1.44 1.37
CA ARG A 422 -13.66 1.51 0.00
C ARG A 422 -15.17 1.42 0.03
N THR A 423 -15.79 2.20 -0.86
CA THR A 423 -17.20 2.05 -1.16
C THR A 423 -17.41 1.22 -2.43
N ASN A 424 -18.52 0.49 -2.47
CA ASN A 424 -18.89 -0.40 -3.57
C ASN A 424 -19.80 0.35 -4.56
N LEU A 425 -19.21 0.87 -5.64
CA LEU A 425 -19.92 1.64 -6.67
C LEU A 425 -20.97 0.81 -7.42
N ALA A 426 -20.67 -0.46 -7.71
CA ALA A 426 -21.60 -1.35 -8.40
C ALA A 426 -22.84 -1.65 -7.53
N LYS A 427 -22.64 -1.87 -6.23
CA LYS A 427 -23.74 -2.09 -5.29
C LYS A 427 -24.55 -0.80 -5.06
N ALA A 428 -23.91 0.37 -5.05
CA ALA A 428 -24.58 1.66 -5.01
C ALA A 428 -25.47 1.88 -6.26
N LEU A 429 -25.04 1.42 -7.44
CA LEU A 429 -25.87 1.45 -8.65
C LEU A 429 -27.11 0.54 -8.51
N LEU A 430 -26.96 -0.63 -7.88
CA LEU A 430 -28.12 -1.51 -7.61
C LEU A 430 -29.13 -0.86 -6.63
N LEU A 431 -28.69 -0.06 -5.66
CA LEU A 431 -29.61 0.76 -4.83
C LEU A 431 -30.41 1.74 -5.69
N ALA A 432 -29.75 2.41 -6.64
CA ALA A 432 -30.41 3.35 -7.55
C ALA A 432 -31.48 2.67 -8.43
N ILE A 433 -31.27 1.40 -8.79
CA ILE A 433 -32.19 0.61 -9.62
C ILE A 433 -33.34 0.02 -8.77
N ASN A 434 -33.11 -0.22 -7.46
CA ASN A 434 -34.07 -0.84 -6.54
C ASN A 434 -34.76 0.14 -5.60
N GLY A 435 -34.88 1.43 -5.95
CA GLY A 435 -35.59 2.42 -5.13
C GLY A 435 -34.94 2.64 -3.76
N GLY A 436 -33.62 2.62 -3.68
CA GLY A 436 -32.86 2.78 -2.44
C GLY A 436 -32.77 1.52 -1.54
N ARG A 437 -33.23 0.37 -2.03
CA ARG A 437 -33.22 -0.91 -1.29
C ARG A 437 -32.05 -1.79 -1.71
N CYS A 438 -31.46 -2.46 -0.73
CA CYS A 438 -30.43 -3.48 -0.99
C CYS A 438 -31.04 -4.67 -1.74
N GLU A 439 -30.46 -5.03 -2.87
CA GLU A 439 -30.91 -6.08 -3.78
C GLU A 439 -30.99 -7.48 -3.11
N ASN A 440 -30.09 -7.73 -2.16
CA ASN A 440 -29.99 -9.05 -1.49
C ASN A 440 -30.95 -9.20 -0.29
N THR A 441 -31.33 -8.10 0.38
CA THR A 441 -32.05 -8.16 1.64
C THR A 441 -33.36 -7.36 1.65
N GLY A 442 -33.60 -6.52 0.66
CA GLY A 442 -34.74 -5.60 0.63
C GLY A 442 -34.67 -4.46 1.63
N THR A 443 -33.60 -4.38 2.42
CA THR A 443 -33.41 -3.33 3.43
C THR A 443 -33.33 -1.95 2.77
N LEU A 444 -34.16 -1.01 3.20
CA LEU A 444 -34.06 0.37 2.76
C LEU A 444 -32.77 1.00 3.31
N MET A 445 -31.91 1.43 2.41
CA MET A 445 -30.60 2.03 2.72
C MET A 445 -30.57 3.54 2.45
N VAL A 446 -31.23 3.98 1.41
CA VAL A 446 -31.29 5.39 1.00
C VAL A 446 -32.75 5.76 0.71
N GLU A 447 -33.25 6.77 1.40
CA GLU A 447 -34.61 7.27 1.22
C GLU A 447 -34.70 8.23 0.00
N GLY A 448 -35.90 8.39 -0.56
CA GLY A 448 -36.17 9.36 -1.64
C GLY A 448 -35.59 9.01 -3.00
N ILE A 449 -35.22 7.75 -3.23
CA ILE A 449 -34.84 7.22 -4.52
C ILE A 449 -36.12 6.87 -5.30
N GLU A 450 -36.26 7.44 -6.50
CA GLU A 450 -37.42 7.22 -7.35
C GLU A 450 -37.52 5.76 -7.82
N GLU A 451 -38.71 5.15 -7.69
CA GLU A 451 -38.97 3.84 -8.27
C GLU A 451 -38.93 3.91 -9.80
N LEU A 452 -38.21 3.01 -10.42
CA LEU A 452 -38.10 2.96 -11.88
C LEU A 452 -39.30 2.23 -12.48
N GLU A 453 -40.13 2.97 -13.20
CA GLU A 453 -41.29 2.45 -13.91
C GLU A 453 -40.91 1.87 -15.29
N GLY A 454 -41.67 0.87 -15.76
CA GLY A 454 -41.51 0.22 -17.07
C GLY A 454 -40.58 -0.97 -17.06
N ASP A 455 -40.61 -1.71 -18.19
CA ASP A 455 -39.87 -2.97 -18.35
C ASP A 455 -38.40 -2.79 -18.73
N VAL A 456 -38.02 -1.58 -19.17
CA VAL A 456 -36.67 -1.26 -19.67
C VAL A 456 -36.10 -0.13 -18.85
N LEU A 457 -34.85 -0.28 -18.41
CA LEU A 457 -34.15 0.78 -17.67
C LEU A 457 -33.88 1.99 -18.57
N ASN A 458 -34.20 3.18 -18.06
CA ASN A 458 -33.90 4.46 -18.70
C ASN A 458 -32.63 5.04 -18.09
N PHE A 459 -31.65 5.38 -18.94
CA PHE A 459 -30.35 5.86 -18.50
C PHE A 459 -30.46 7.12 -17.62
N ASP A 460 -31.22 8.14 -18.05
CA ASP A 460 -31.28 9.42 -17.33
C ASP A 460 -31.90 9.27 -15.94
N LYS A 461 -32.93 8.43 -15.80
CA LYS A 461 -33.54 8.13 -14.51
C LYS A 461 -32.59 7.37 -13.59
N VAL A 462 -31.93 6.33 -14.12
CA VAL A 462 -30.94 5.54 -13.36
C VAL A 462 -29.78 6.43 -12.94
N TRP A 463 -29.26 7.27 -13.83
CA TRP A 463 -28.17 8.21 -13.53
C TRP A 463 -28.57 9.19 -12.44
N SER A 464 -29.74 9.83 -12.55
CA SER A 464 -30.25 10.75 -11.53
C SER A 464 -30.37 10.09 -10.14
N ASN A 465 -30.91 8.86 -10.08
CA ASN A 465 -30.99 8.09 -8.85
C ASN A 465 -29.61 7.72 -8.32
N TYR A 466 -28.68 7.33 -9.21
CA TYR A 466 -27.34 6.96 -8.84
C TYR A 466 -26.57 8.11 -8.17
N LEU A 467 -26.70 9.33 -8.71
CA LEU A 467 -26.11 10.52 -8.09
C LEU A 467 -26.66 10.79 -6.68
N LYS A 468 -27.96 10.61 -6.46
CA LYS A 468 -28.57 10.74 -5.11
C LYS A 468 -28.00 9.68 -4.14
N VAL A 469 -27.87 8.42 -4.61
CA VAL A 469 -27.29 7.34 -3.81
C VAL A 469 -25.81 7.62 -3.48
N LEU A 470 -25.01 8.05 -4.47
CA LEU A 470 -23.59 8.37 -4.26
C LEU A 470 -23.41 9.50 -3.24
N LYS A 471 -24.28 10.51 -3.26
CA LYS A 471 -24.23 11.60 -2.28
C LYS A 471 -24.44 11.11 -0.86
N GLU A 472 -25.40 10.22 -0.65
CA GLU A 472 -25.67 9.65 0.67
C GLU A 472 -24.55 8.67 1.10
N VAL A 473 -24.04 7.88 0.18
CA VAL A 473 -22.87 7.01 0.44
C VAL A 473 -21.65 7.84 0.85
N ALA A 474 -21.39 8.98 0.19
CA ALA A 474 -20.29 9.88 0.54
C ALA A 474 -20.43 10.41 1.96
N ARG A 475 -21.64 10.81 2.38
CA ARG A 475 -21.95 11.29 3.74
C ARG A 475 -21.65 10.21 4.79
N VAL A 476 -22.24 9.02 4.64
CA VAL A 476 -22.06 7.91 5.58
C VAL A 476 -20.59 7.46 5.65
N TYR A 477 -19.92 7.46 4.51
CA TYR A 477 -18.50 7.11 4.43
C TYR A 477 -17.65 8.13 5.19
N ASN A 478 -17.89 9.42 4.97
CA ASN A 478 -17.18 10.49 5.68
C ASN A 478 -17.40 10.40 7.21
N ASP A 479 -18.65 10.22 7.66
CA ASP A 479 -18.97 10.07 9.08
C ASP A 479 -18.26 8.87 9.70
N SER A 480 -18.19 7.74 8.97
CA SER A 480 -17.45 6.55 9.40
C SER A 480 -15.96 6.84 9.60
N MET A 481 -15.35 7.52 8.64
CA MET A 481 -13.91 7.86 8.67
C MET A 481 -13.60 8.86 9.79
N ASN A 482 -14.47 9.85 10.03
CA ASN A 482 -14.31 10.80 11.14
C ASN A 482 -14.32 10.09 12.49
N ILE A 483 -15.25 9.17 12.72
CA ILE A 483 -15.32 8.36 13.96
C ILE A 483 -14.05 7.54 14.12
N ILE A 484 -13.62 6.83 13.07
CA ILE A 484 -12.44 5.95 13.12
C ILE A 484 -11.21 6.75 13.51
N HIS A 485 -10.92 7.86 12.83
CA HIS A 485 -9.67 8.59 13.03
C HIS A 485 -9.66 9.42 14.29
N TYR A 486 -10.83 9.94 14.74
CA TYR A 486 -10.96 10.53 16.07
C TYR A 486 -10.63 9.51 17.18
N MET A 487 -11.22 8.32 17.10
CA MET A 487 -11.00 7.29 18.11
C MET A 487 -9.59 6.71 18.06
N HIS A 488 -8.99 6.67 16.87
CA HIS A 488 -7.60 6.27 16.70
C HIS A 488 -6.66 7.25 17.45
N ASP A 489 -6.76 8.53 17.18
CA ASP A 489 -5.95 9.55 17.86
C ASP A 489 -6.14 9.55 19.37
N LYS A 490 -7.34 9.21 19.85
CA LYS A 490 -7.66 9.21 21.28
C LYS A 490 -7.09 7.99 22.02
N TYR A 491 -7.06 6.82 21.41
CA TYR A 491 -6.76 5.57 22.11
C TYR A 491 -5.49 4.88 21.65
N TYR A 492 -4.99 5.25 20.49
CA TYR A 492 -3.76 4.66 19.94
C TYR A 492 -3.00 5.69 19.09
N TYR A 493 -1.73 5.94 19.44
CA TYR A 493 -0.88 6.91 18.77
C TYR A 493 0.47 6.28 18.42
N GLU A 494 0.87 6.35 17.15
CA GLU A 494 2.08 5.74 16.61
C GLU A 494 3.32 6.59 16.89
N ARG A 495 3.65 6.76 18.16
CA ARG A 495 4.65 7.71 18.65
C ARG A 495 6.06 7.51 18.09
N ALA A 496 6.50 6.24 17.90
CA ALA A 496 7.83 5.95 17.36
C ALA A 496 7.94 6.33 15.87
N GLN A 497 6.88 6.13 15.11
CA GLN A 497 6.82 6.52 13.71
C GLN A 497 6.66 8.03 13.55
N MET A 498 5.78 8.63 14.33
CA MET A 498 5.52 10.07 14.33
C MET A 498 6.69 10.91 14.85
N ALA A 499 7.65 10.31 15.58
CA ALA A 499 8.90 10.98 15.96
C ALA A 499 9.75 11.41 14.74
N PHE A 500 9.52 10.77 13.58
CA PHE A 500 10.17 11.07 12.31
C PHE A 500 9.29 11.88 11.35
N ILE A 501 8.22 12.48 11.85
CA ILE A 501 7.31 13.37 11.12
C ILE A 501 7.41 14.78 11.71
N ASP A 502 7.17 15.80 10.91
CA ASP A 502 7.07 17.20 11.38
C ASP A 502 5.96 17.33 12.43
N THR A 503 6.13 18.28 13.33
CA THR A 503 5.28 18.39 14.53
C THR A 503 3.82 18.63 14.21
N ASP A 504 3.51 19.40 13.17
CA ASP A 504 2.13 19.67 12.69
C ASP A 504 2.05 19.34 11.20
N PRO A 505 1.95 18.04 10.85
CA PRO A 505 2.00 17.60 9.45
C PRO A 505 0.70 17.90 8.72
N LYS A 506 0.77 18.01 7.39
CA LYS A 506 -0.41 17.97 6.56
C LYS A 506 -1.05 16.59 6.63
N ILE A 507 -2.38 16.57 6.65
CA ILE A 507 -3.17 15.34 6.79
C ILE A 507 -4.03 15.17 5.55
N ASN A 508 -3.90 14.01 4.87
CA ASN A 508 -4.84 13.56 3.86
C ASN A 508 -5.80 12.54 4.48
N LEU A 509 -7.08 12.59 4.12
CA LEU A 509 -8.04 11.53 4.40
C LEU A 509 -8.30 10.76 3.12
N ALA A 510 -7.82 9.52 3.08
CA ALA A 510 -7.91 8.66 1.92
C ALA A 510 -9.26 7.96 1.87
N TYR A 511 -10.05 8.24 0.85
CA TYR A 511 -11.22 7.46 0.46
C TYR A 511 -10.86 6.50 -0.66
N GLY A 512 -11.71 5.51 -0.94
CA GLY A 512 -11.50 4.58 -2.02
C GLY A 512 -12.78 4.05 -2.62
N VAL A 513 -12.71 3.62 -3.87
CA VAL A 513 -13.82 3.00 -4.59
C VAL A 513 -13.45 1.63 -5.13
N ALA A 514 -14.46 0.75 -5.21
CA ALA A 514 -14.39 -0.57 -5.82
C ALA A 514 -15.54 -0.72 -6.84
N GLY A 515 -15.31 -1.49 -7.91
CA GLY A 515 -16.33 -1.80 -8.90
C GLY A 515 -16.57 -0.69 -9.93
N LEU A 516 -15.58 0.17 -10.19
CA LEU A 516 -15.66 1.25 -11.17
C LEU A 516 -15.99 0.72 -12.57
N SER A 517 -15.24 -0.26 -13.07
CA SER A 517 -15.46 -0.85 -14.40
C SER A 517 -16.86 -1.47 -14.53
N ILE A 518 -17.37 -2.10 -13.48
CA ILE A 518 -18.71 -2.70 -13.46
C ILE A 518 -19.79 -1.64 -13.49
N ALA A 519 -19.64 -0.56 -12.73
CA ALA A 519 -20.57 0.55 -12.72
C ALA A 519 -20.59 1.26 -14.09
N ALA A 520 -19.42 1.49 -14.69
CA ALA A 520 -19.28 2.10 -16.01
C ALA A 520 -19.90 1.22 -17.12
N ASP A 521 -19.58 -0.07 -17.13
CA ASP A 521 -20.13 -1.03 -18.11
C ASP A 521 -21.64 -1.19 -17.95
N SER A 522 -22.15 -1.23 -16.71
CA SER A 522 -23.57 -1.30 -16.43
C SER A 522 -24.34 -0.07 -16.94
N LEU A 523 -23.80 1.12 -16.71
CA LEU A 523 -24.39 2.37 -17.23
C LEU A 523 -24.25 2.45 -18.74
N SER A 524 -23.17 1.96 -19.31
CA SER A 524 -23.00 1.85 -20.77
C SER A 524 -24.04 0.90 -21.37
N ALA A 525 -24.28 -0.26 -20.75
CA ALA A 525 -25.31 -1.21 -21.19
C ALA A 525 -26.70 -0.57 -21.15
N ILE A 526 -27.05 0.13 -20.07
CA ILE A 526 -28.34 0.83 -19.96
C ILE A 526 -28.49 1.93 -21.02
N LYS A 527 -27.39 2.60 -21.38
CA LYS A 527 -27.39 3.70 -22.34
C LYS A 527 -27.46 3.22 -23.80
N HIS A 528 -26.81 2.13 -24.15
CA HIS A 528 -26.57 1.70 -25.54
C HIS A 528 -27.28 0.41 -25.94
N ALA A 529 -27.75 -0.38 -24.98
CA ALA A 529 -28.51 -1.61 -25.21
C ALA A 529 -29.89 -1.51 -24.54
N LYS A 530 -30.73 -2.52 -24.77
CA LYS A 530 -32.00 -2.65 -24.06
C LYS A 530 -31.78 -3.57 -22.84
N VAL A 531 -31.84 -2.99 -21.64
CA VAL A 531 -31.66 -3.69 -20.36
C VAL A 531 -33.00 -3.80 -19.63
N THR A 532 -33.48 -5.02 -19.40
CA THR A 532 -34.72 -5.34 -18.69
C THR A 532 -34.39 -6.02 -17.36
N PRO A 533 -34.73 -5.42 -16.19
CA PRO A 533 -34.49 -6.03 -14.89
C PRO A 533 -35.45 -7.21 -14.66
N LYS A 534 -34.91 -8.34 -14.19
CA LYS A 534 -35.70 -9.45 -13.65
C LYS A 534 -35.93 -9.21 -12.18
N ARG A 535 -37.19 -9.02 -11.79
CA ARG A 535 -37.56 -8.69 -10.41
C ARG A 535 -38.25 -9.86 -9.74
N ASN A 536 -37.93 -10.09 -8.46
CA ASN A 536 -38.64 -11.06 -7.61
C ASN A 536 -39.99 -10.50 -7.13
N ALA A 537 -40.72 -11.30 -6.36
CA ALA A 537 -42.02 -10.94 -5.81
C ALA A 537 -42.02 -9.70 -4.90
N GLN A 538 -40.84 -9.30 -4.41
CA GLN A 538 -40.64 -8.09 -3.57
C GLN A 538 -40.24 -6.87 -4.43
N GLY A 539 -40.17 -7.00 -5.76
CA GLY A 539 -39.75 -5.95 -6.70
C GLY A 539 -38.23 -5.74 -6.78
N LEU A 540 -37.42 -6.58 -6.14
CA LEU A 540 -35.97 -6.49 -6.14
C LEU A 540 -35.37 -7.21 -7.36
N THR A 541 -34.29 -6.65 -7.91
CA THR A 541 -33.59 -7.25 -9.06
C THR A 541 -32.84 -8.53 -8.66
N GLU A 542 -33.05 -9.60 -9.41
CA GLU A 542 -32.29 -10.86 -9.33
C GLU A 542 -31.39 -11.09 -10.55
N GLY A 543 -31.60 -10.33 -11.62
CA GLY A 543 -30.83 -10.41 -12.86
C GLY A 543 -31.30 -9.40 -13.88
N PHE A 544 -30.69 -9.43 -15.06
CA PHE A 544 -30.98 -8.53 -16.17
C PHE A 544 -30.97 -9.28 -17.51
N ASP A 545 -31.94 -9.00 -18.37
CA ASP A 545 -31.90 -9.39 -19.79
C ASP A 545 -31.34 -8.22 -20.59
N ILE A 546 -30.31 -8.49 -21.37
CA ILE A 546 -29.60 -7.51 -22.17
C ILE A 546 -29.77 -7.87 -23.65
N VAL A 547 -30.33 -6.95 -24.44
CA VAL A 547 -30.52 -7.13 -25.89
C VAL A 547 -29.82 -5.99 -26.61
N GLY A 548 -28.84 -6.32 -27.43
CA GLY A 548 -27.98 -5.39 -28.15
C GLY A 548 -26.55 -5.38 -27.63
N GLU A 549 -25.68 -4.69 -28.36
CA GLU A 549 -24.28 -4.51 -28.02
C GLU A 549 -24.08 -3.17 -27.31
N PHE A 550 -23.07 -3.10 -26.44
CA PHE A 550 -22.68 -1.87 -25.75
C PHE A 550 -21.16 -1.81 -25.59
N PRO A 551 -20.57 -0.60 -25.59
CA PRO A 551 -19.14 -0.45 -25.36
C PRO A 551 -18.78 -0.85 -23.93
N CYS A 552 -17.67 -1.62 -23.79
CA CYS A 552 -17.12 -2.02 -22.51
C CYS A 552 -15.80 -1.27 -22.23
N TYR A 553 -15.62 -0.87 -20.98
CA TYR A 553 -14.41 -0.23 -20.48
C TYR A 553 -13.17 -1.14 -20.70
N GLY A 554 -12.05 -0.52 -21.13
CA GLY A 554 -10.82 -1.24 -21.44
C GLY A 554 -10.60 -1.50 -22.94
N ASN A 555 -11.33 -0.83 -23.82
CA ASN A 555 -11.22 -0.97 -25.28
C ASN A 555 -10.92 0.35 -26.00
N ASP A 556 -10.49 1.38 -25.26
CA ASP A 556 -10.22 2.75 -25.75
C ASP A 556 -11.45 3.39 -26.42
N ASP A 557 -12.63 3.19 -25.82
CA ASP A 557 -13.90 3.69 -26.31
C ASP A 557 -14.44 4.80 -25.40
N ASP A 558 -14.43 6.05 -25.88
CA ASP A 558 -14.83 7.23 -25.11
C ASP A 558 -16.30 7.19 -24.65
N ARG A 559 -17.16 6.39 -25.29
CA ARG A 559 -18.58 6.27 -24.90
C ARG A 559 -18.75 5.66 -23.51
N VAL A 560 -17.83 4.80 -23.07
CA VAL A 560 -17.83 4.18 -21.75
C VAL A 560 -16.71 4.73 -20.86
N ASP A 561 -15.55 5.06 -21.42
CA ASP A 561 -14.43 5.59 -20.65
C ASP A 561 -14.78 6.92 -19.99
N SER A 562 -15.59 7.78 -20.68
CA SER A 562 -16.12 9.01 -20.08
C SER A 562 -17.06 8.77 -18.90
N ILE A 563 -17.84 7.67 -18.91
CA ILE A 563 -18.71 7.30 -17.79
C ILE A 563 -17.86 6.95 -16.56
N ALA A 564 -16.78 6.18 -16.75
CA ALA A 564 -15.85 5.85 -15.65
C ALA A 564 -15.18 7.09 -15.07
N HIS A 565 -14.73 8.01 -15.94
CA HIS A 565 -14.18 9.30 -15.53
C HIS A 565 -15.21 10.13 -14.74
N ASP A 566 -16.43 10.28 -15.24
CA ASP A 566 -17.48 11.09 -14.60
C ASP A 566 -17.87 10.55 -13.22
N ILE A 567 -17.99 9.22 -13.06
CA ILE A 567 -18.24 8.59 -11.76
C ILE A 567 -17.13 8.96 -10.76
N THR A 568 -15.88 8.85 -11.17
CA THR A 568 -14.72 9.13 -10.32
C THR A 568 -14.68 10.61 -9.93
N HIS A 569 -14.83 11.51 -10.90
CA HIS A 569 -14.84 12.96 -10.69
C HIS A 569 -15.96 13.37 -9.74
N ILE A 570 -17.22 13.01 -10.07
CA ILE A 570 -18.40 13.42 -9.30
C ILE A 570 -18.32 12.88 -7.86
N PHE A 571 -17.91 11.63 -7.67
CA PHE A 571 -17.80 11.08 -6.32
C PHE A 571 -16.69 11.75 -5.51
N SER A 572 -15.55 12.10 -6.14
CA SER A 572 -14.48 12.88 -5.51
C SER A 572 -14.99 14.24 -5.02
N GLU A 573 -15.75 14.95 -5.85
CA GLU A 573 -16.34 16.25 -5.45
C GLU A 573 -17.36 16.09 -4.32
N MET A 574 -18.22 15.07 -4.35
CA MET A 574 -19.17 14.80 -3.27
C MET A 574 -18.49 14.56 -1.92
N LEU A 575 -17.34 13.87 -1.89
CA LEU A 575 -16.58 13.66 -0.66
C LEU A 575 -16.03 14.98 -0.07
N LYS A 576 -15.67 15.94 -0.91
CA LYS A 576 -15.15 17.25 -0.48
C LYS A 576 -16.22 18.17 0.12
N GLU A 577 -17.52 17.87 -0.06
CA GLU A 577 -18.62 18.65 0.51
C GLU A 577 -18.77 18.49 2.04
N HIS A 578 -18.12 17.49 2.65
CA HIS A 578 -18.32 17.11 4.04
C HIS A 578 -17.17 17.57 4.97
N PRO A 579 -17.47 17.94 6.23
CA PRO A 579 -16.42 18.26 7.19
C PRO A 579 -15.61 17.03 7.56
N VAL A 580 -14.29 17.18 7.59
CA VAL A 580 -13.33 16.09 7.83
C VAL A 580 -12.59 16.31 9.14
N TYR A 581 -12.35 15.23 9.88
CA TYR A 581 -11.60 15.25 11.13
C TYR A 581 -10.21 15.90 10.95
N LYS A 582 -9.85 16.80 11.89
CA LYS A 582 -8.61 17.60 11.84
C LYS A 582 -8.44 18.44 10.55
N ASN A 583 -9.52 18.77 9.87
CA ASN A 583 -9.49 19.47 8.58
C ASN A 583 -8.58 18.77 7.56
N ALA A 584 -8.52 17.43 7.59
CA ALA A 584 -7.76 16.66 6.64
C ALA A 584 -8.26 16.91 5.21
N GLU A 585 -7.36 16.86 4.22
CA GLU A 585 -7.70 17.00 2.82
C GLU A 585 -8.25 15.68 2.28
N PRO A 586 -9.51 15.63 1.77
CA PRO A 586 -10.05 14.44 1.14
C PRO A 586 -9.28 14.07 -0.12
N THR A 587 -8.87 12.80 -0.24
CA THR A 587 -8.29 12.23 -1.45
C THR A 587 -9.00 10.93 -1.79
N LEU A 588 -9.08 10.59 -3.07
CA LEU A 588 -9.75 9.39 -3.55
C LEU A 588 -8.75 8.42 -4.18
N SER A 589 -9.00 7.12 -4.03
CA SER A 589 -8.29 6.07 -4.78
C SER A 589 -9.24 5.17 -5.56
N VAL A 590 -8.80 4.73 -6.72
CA VAL A 590 -9.40 3.64 -7.49
C VAL A 590 -8.51 2.40 -7.27
N LEU A 591 -8.74 1.74 -6.14
CA LEU A 591 -7.90 0.65 -5.65
C LEU A 591 -8.74 -0.33 -4.82
N THR A 592 -8.66 -1.63 -5.09
CA THR A 592 -9.42 -2.64 -4.33
C THR A 592 -8.56 -3.50 -3.41
N ILE A 593 -7.24 -3.53 -3.58
CA ILE A 593 -6.42 -4.62 -3.03
C ILE A 593 -7.01 -5.98 -3.45
N THR A 594 -6.92 -7.04 -2.65
CA THR A 594 -7.57 -8.33 -2.90
C THR A 594 -9.04 -8.40 -2.44
N SER A 595 -9.59 -7.31 -1.90
CA SER A 595 -10.99 -7.27 -1.46
C SER A 595 -12.03 -7.26 -2.60
N ASN A 596 -11.57 -7.17 -3.86
CA ASN A 596 -12.43 -7.33 -5.04
C ASN A 596 -13.25 -8.64 -5.03
N VAL A 597 -12.70 -9.72 -4.51
CA VAL A 597 -13.42 -11.00 -4.34
C VAL A 597 -14.59 -10.84 -3.35
N MET A 598 -14.33 -10.22 -2.21
CA MET A 598 -15.35 -10.01 -1.18
C MET A 598 -16.43 -9.03 -1.63
N TYR A 599 -16.08 -7.93 -2.33
CA TYR A 599 -17.07 -7.03 -2.92
C TYR A 599 -17.99 -7.76 -3.91
N GLY A 600 -17.40 -8.58 -4.78
CA GLY A 600 -18.17 -9.41 -5.73
C GLY A 600 -19.14 -10.34 -5.03
N SER A 601 -18.70 -11.04 -3.99
CA SER A 601 -19.53 -12.01 -3.24
C SER A 601 -20.75 -11.38 -2.55
N LYS A 602 -20.67 -10.08 -2.21
CA LYS A 602 -21.74 -9.31 -1.56
C LYS A 602 -22.65 -8.56 -2.53
N THR A 603 -22.38 -8.61 -3.83
CA THR A 603 -23.11 -7.84 -4.85
C THR A 603 -23.92 -8.74 -5.77
N GLY A 604 -25.19 -8.42 -5.95
CA GLY A 604 -26.11 -9.09 -6.87
C GLY A 604 -25.66 -9.00 -8.33
N ALA A 605 -26.45 -9.59 -9.24
CA ALA A 605 -26.21 -9.43 -10.68
C ALA A 605 -26.30 -7.97 -11.11
N THR A 606 -25.54 -7.59 -12.13
CA THR A 606 -25.42 -6.19 -12.58
C THR A 606 -25.85 -6.02 -14.05
N PRO A 607 -26.29 -4.81 -14.45
CA PRO A 607 -26.83 -4.56 -15.79
C PRO A 607 -25.88 -4.82 -16.96
N ASP A 608 -24.58 -4.93 -16.70
CA ASP A 608 -23.53 -5.30 -17.66
C ASP A 608 -23.43 -6.82 -17.94
N GLY A 609 -24.29 -7.62 -17.31
CA GLY A 609 -24.31 -9.08 -17.45
C GLY A 609 -23.40 -9.83 -16.48
N ARG A 610 -22.80 -9.16 -15.50
CA ARG A 610 -22.06 -9.83 -14.44
C ARG A 610 -23.04 -10.59 -13.53
N GLU A 611 -22.78 -11.87 -13.30
CA GLU A 611 -23.59 -12.71 -12.41
C GLU A 611 -23.37 -12.36 -10.93
N ALA A 612 -24.40 -12.57 -10.10
CA ALA A 612 -24.32 -12.38 -8.66
C ALA A 612 -23.16 -13.19 -8.05
N GLY A 613 -22.42 -12.57 -7.14
CA GLY A 613 -21.32 -13.21 -6.44
C GLY A 613 -19.99 -13.29 -7.20
N THR A 614 -19.95 -13.00 -8.51
CA THR A 614 -18.71 -13.00 -9.29
C THR A 614 -17.73 -11.92 -8.76
N PRO A 615 -16.43 -12.21 -8.60
CA PRO A 615 -15.44 -11.22 -8.21
C PRO A 615 -15.41 -9.98 -9.11
N PHE A 616 -15.09 -8.81 -8.54
CA PHE A 616 -14.84 -7.60 -9.30
C PHE A 616 -13.46 -7.64 -9.94
N ALA A 617 -13.25 -6.85 -11.00
CA ALA A 617 -11.91 -6.52 -11.43
C ALA A 617 -11.18 -5.68 -10.36
N PRO A 618 -9.85 -5.84 -10.18
CA PRO A 618 -9.11 -5.09 -9.19
C PRO A 618 -8.87 -3.64 -9.63
N GLY A 619 -9.02 -2.70 -8.69
CA GLY A 619 -8.70 -1.28 -8.91
C GLY A 619 -9.41 -0.66 -10.11
N ALA A 620 -8.63 -0.06 -10.98
CA ALA A 620 -9.08 0.57 -12.23
C ALA A 620 -9.10 -0.39 -13.44
N ASN A 621 -8.83 -1.67 -13.22
CA ASN A 621 -8.82 -2.65 -14.30
C ASN A 621 -10.20 -2.79 -14.97
N PRO A 622 -10.21 -3.01 -16.29
CA PRO A 622 -11.40 -3.50 -16.97
C PRO A 622 -11.90 -4.82 -16.37
N MET A 623 -13.19 -5.09 -16.49
CA MET A 623 -13.74 -6.38 -16.07
C MET A 623 -13.17 -7.52 -16.91
N HIS A 624 -12.87 -8.64 -16.26
CA HIS A 624 -12.19 -9.79 -16.86
C HIS A 624 -12.85 -10.22 -18.17
N GLY A 625 -12.03 -10.35 -19.22
CA GLY A 625 -12.42 -10.80 -20.55
C GLY A 625 -13.20 -9.78 -21.39
N ARG A 626 -13.36 -8.53 -20.93
CA ARG A 626 -14.05 -7.47 -21.69
C ARG A 626 -13.10 -6.55 -22.47
N ASP A 627 -11.85 -6.48 -22.06
CA ASP A 627 -10.77 -5.71 -22.71
C ASP A 627 -10.12 -6.52 -23.85
N ASN A 628 -10.84 -6.71 -24.93
CA ASN A 628 -10.50 -7.62 -26.03
C ASN A 628 -9.90 -6.93 -27.27
N HIS A 629 -9.73 -5.61 -27.26
CA HIS A 629 -9.06 -4.83 -28.31
C HIS A 629 -7.51 -4.77 -28.12
N GLY A 630 -6.94 -5.60 -27.23
CA GLY A 630 -5.51 -5.71 -26.99
C GLY A 630 -4.98 -4.86 -25.84
N ALA A 631 -3.73 -5.12 -25.48
CA ALA A 631 -3.06 -4.53 -24.32
C ALA A 631 -3.05 -2.99 -24.33
N VAL A 632 -2.71 -2.39 -25.46
CA VAL A 632 -2.60 -0.93 -25.60
C VAL A 632 -3.95 -0.25 -25.43
N ALA A 633 -5.05 -0.83 -25.93
CA ALA A 633 -6.39 -0.29 -25.76
C ALA A 633 -6.83 -0.35 -24.28
N SER A 634 -6.54 -1.48 -23.59
CA SER A 634 -6.82 -1.63 -22.17
C SER A 634 -6.11 -0.56 -21.34
N LEU A 635 -4.82 -0.37 -21.56
CA LEU A 635 -4.03 0.66 -20.89
C LEU A 635 -4.52 2.08 -21.23
N SER A 636 -4.90 2.34 -22.49
CA SER A 636 -5.43 3.64 -22.91
C SER A 636 -6.71 4.03 -22.17
N SER A 637 -7.66 3.11 -21.99
CA SER A 637 -8.88 3.38 -21.21
C SER A 637 -8.55 3.79 -19.77
N VAL A 638 -7.63 3.07 -19.09
CA VAL A 638 -7.25 3.39 -17.72
C VAL A 638 -6.53 4.74 -17.63
N SER A 639 -5.71 5.11 -18.63
CA SER A 639 -4.98 6.39 -18.65
C SER A 639 -5.89 7.62 -18.75
N LYS A 640 -7.18 7.46 -19.11
CA LYS A 640 -8.16 8.54 -19.18
C LYS A 640 -8.75 8.92 -17.80
N LEU A 641 -8.52 8.12 -16.77
CA LEU A 641 -8.90 8.49 -15.41
C LEU A 641 -7.98 9.59 -14.88
N ASN A 642 -8.61 10.68 -14.38
CA ASN A 642 -7.86 11.86 -13.95
C ASN A 642 -7.23 11.65 -12.55
N TYR A 643 -5.91 11.80 -12.45
CA TYR A 643 -5.21 11.71 -11.17
C TYR A 643 -5.58 12.84 -10.20
N GLU A 644 -5.94 14.02 -10.68
CA GLU A 644 -6.39 15.13 -9.82
C GLU A 644 -7.67 14.80 -9.04
N ASP A 645 -8.53 13.94 -9.59
CA ASP A 645 -9.72 13.44 -8.91
C ASP A 645 -9.43 12.26 -7.96
N ALA A 646 -8.32 11.54 -8.20
CA ALA A 646 -7.97 10.33 -7.48
C ALA A 646 -6.51 10.34 -6.98
N GLN A 647 -6.14 11.37 -6.20
CA GLN A 647 -4.77 11.62 -5.72
C GLN A 647 -4.28 10.60 -4.67
N ASP A 648 -5.16 9.75 -4.16
CA ASP A 648 -4.76 8.58 -3.35
C ASP A 648 -4.40 7.36 -4.22
N GLY A 649 -4.45 7.51 -5.54
CA GLY A 649 -3.89 6.61 -6.54
C GLY A 649 -4.92 5.84 -7.37
N ILE A 650 -4.50 5.51 -8.60
CA ILE A 650 -5.28 4.76 -9.59
C ILE A 650 -4.52 3.47 -9.90
N SER A 651 -4.92 2.38 -9.29
CA SER A 651 -4.23 1.10 -9.44
C SER A 651 -4.63 0.38 -10.71
N ASN A 652 -3.65 0.03 -11.52
CA ASN A 652 -3.81 -0.84 -12.69
C ASN A 652 -2.87 -2.05 -12.60
N THR A 653 -3.40 -3.25 -12.86
CA THR A 653 -2.62 -4.48 -12.88
C THR A 653 -2.70 -5.10 -14.27
N PHE A 654 -1.57 -5.11 -14.95
CA PHE A 654 -1.45 -5.59 -16.32
C PHE A 654 -0.80 -6.97 -16.33
N SER A 655 -1.41 -7.92 -17.04
CA SER A 655 -0.88 -9.27 -17.22
C SER A 655 -0.71 -9.57 -18.70
N ILE A 656 0.48 -10.00 -19.09
CA ILE A 656 0.81 -10.34 -20.47
C ILE A 656 1.60 -11.64 -20.52
N VAL A 657 1.35 -12.46 -21.54
CA VAL A 657 2.13 -13.67 -21.74
C VAL A 657 3.50 -13.33 -22.38
N PRO A 658 4.59 -13.98 -21.97
CA PRO A 658 5.95 -13.58 -22.39
C PRO A 658 6.14 -13.43 -23.91
N HIS A 659 5.64 -14.39 -24.68
CA HIS A 659 5.81 -14.38 -26.17
C HIS A 659 5.02 -13.24 -26.86
N SER A 660 4.06 -12.62 -26.18
CA SER A 660 3.34 -11.46 -26.74
C SER A 660 4.10 -10.15 -26.54
N LEU A 661 5.09 -10.14 -25.63
CA LEU A 661 6.03 -9.04 -25.51
C LEU A 661 7.12 -9.11 -26.60
N GLY A 662 7.50 -10.30 -27.07
CA GLY A 662 8.54 -10.45 -28.08
C GLY A 662 9.03 -11.88 -28.21
N SER A 663 9.76 -12.15 -29.32
CA SER A 663 10.31 -13.46 -29.65
C SER A 663 11.55 -13.84 -28.84
N ASP A 664 12.26 -12.83 -28.35
CA ASP A 664 13.45 -12.98 -27.50
C ASP A 664 13.44 -11.96 -26.36
N LYS A 665 14.39 -12.10 -25.46
CA LYS A 665 14.46 -11.32 -24.22
C LYS A 665 14.71 -9.83 -24.46
N GLN A 666 15.50 -9.49 -25.48
CA GLN A 666 15.79 -8.11 -25.84
C GLN A 666 14.54 -7.41 -26.38
N GLU A 667 13.83 -8.06 -27.30
CA GLU A 667 12.56 -7.56 -27.84
C GLU A 667 11.50 -7.42 -26.76
N GLN A 668 11.44 -8.37 -25.80
CA GLN A 668 10.52 -8.29 -24.66
C GLN A 668 10.79 -7.06 -23.79
N VAL A 669 12.06 -6.76 -23.51
CA VAL A 669 12.47 -5.57 -22.74
C VAL A 669 12.12 -4.30 -23.51
N ASP A 670 12.44 -4.21 -24.79
CA ASP A 670 12.17 -3.03 -25.62
C ASP A 670 10.66 -2.74 -25.69
N ASN A 671 9.86 -3.75 -25.98
CA ASN A 671 8.40 -3.60 -26.07
C ASN A 671 7.74 -3.25 -24.73
N LEU A 672 8.24 -3.80 -23.61
CA LEU A 672 7.74 -3.43 -22.28
C LEU A 672 8.07 -1.96 -21.96
N LEU A 673 9.29 -1.50 -22.29
CA LEU A 673 9.70 -0.10 -22.13
C LEU A 673 8.82 0.85 -22.91
N ASP A 674 8.65 0.60 -24.21
CA ASP A 674 7.85 1.46 -25.09
C ASP A 674 6.40 1.54 -24.63
N MET A 675 5.87 0.41 -24.17
CA MET A 675 4.51 0.35 -23.62
C MET A 675 4.37 1.17 -22.33
N MET A 676 5.34 1.07 -21.40
CA MET A 676 5.33 1.83 -20.15
C MET A 676 5.50 3.32 -20.41
N ASP A 677 6.47 3.72 -21.24
CA ASP A 677 6.67 5.12 -21.58
C ASP A 677 5.42 5.70 -22.26
N GLY A 678 4.81 4.98 -23.21
CA GLY A 678 3.57 5.40 -23.85
C GLY A 678 2.38 5.54 -22.90
N TYR A 679 2.25 4.63 -21.95
CA TYR A 679 1.20 4.64 -20.92
C TYR A 679 1.34 5.85 -19.98
N PHE A 680 2.54 6.10 -19.46
CA PHE A 680 2.79 7.21 -18.55
C PHE A 680 2.77 8.58 -19.23
N ILE A 681 3.21 8.70 -20.48
CA ILE A 681 3.09 9.93 -21.28
C ILE A 681 1.61 10.32 -21.49
N LYS A 682 0.70 9.34 -21.60
CA LYS A 682 -0.76 9.58 -21.67
C LYS A 682 -1.37 10.07 -20.35
N GLY A 683 -0.61 10.17 -19.27
CA GLY A 683 -1.06 10.65 -17.96
C GLY A 683 -1.57 9.57 -17.02
N ALA A 684 -1.30 8.30 -17.30
CA ALA A 684 -1.59 7.21 -16.38
C ALA A 684 -0.77 7.34 -15.10
N HIS A 685 -1.32 6.86 -13.98
CA HIS A 685 -0.70 7.01 -12.67
C HIS A 685 0.19 5.82 -12.30
N HIS A 686 -0.33 4.60 -12.33
CA HIS A 686 0.34 3.42 -11.75
C HIS A 686 0.20 2.19 -12.65
N LEU A 687 1.22 1.33 -12.60
CA LEU A 687 1.21 0.04 -13.30
C LEU A 687 1.86 -1.07 -12.46
N ASN A 688 1.11 -2.14 -12.22
CA ASN A 688 1.65 -3.46 -11.92
C ASN A 688 1.86 -4.25 -13.19
N VAL A 689 3.00 -4.92 -13.32
CA VAL A 689 3.30 -5.78 -14.48
C VAL A 689 3.49 -7.23 -14.05
N ASN A 690 2.66 -8.12 -14.60
CA ASN A 690 2.82 -9.57 -14.49
C ASN A 690 3.20 -10.13 -15.86
N VAL A 691 4.36 -10.76 -15.96
CA VAL A 691 4.78 -11.49 -17.18
C VAL A 691 4.72 -12.99 -16.86
N LEU A 692 3.55 -13.56 -17.05
CA LEU A 692 3.20 -14.92 -16.62
C LEU A 692 2.27 -15.57 -17.66
N ASN A 693 2.14 -16.89 -17.61
CA ASN A 693 1.10 -17.61 -18.34
C ASN A 693 0.14 -18.31 -17.37
N ARG A 694 -1.05 -18.62 -17.86
CA ARG A 694 -2.11 -19.23 -17.06
C ARG A 694 -1.73 -20.64 -16.60
N GLU A 695 -1.07 -21.40 -17.48
CA GLU A 695 -0.67 -22.77 -17.24
C GLU A 695 0.29 -22.89 -16.05
N MET A 696 1.21 -21.93 -15.89
CA MET A 696 2.10 -21.86 -14.71
C MET A 696 1.31 -21.66 -13.42
N LEU A 697 0.31 -20.79 -13.42
CA LEU A 697 -0.53 -20.53 -12.24
C LEU A 697 -1.40 -21.73 -11.88
N GLU A 698 -1.95 -22.43 -12.89
CA GLU A 698 -2.70 -23.67 -12.70
C GLU A 698 -1.81 -24.77 -12.12
N ASP A 699 -0.59 -24.94 -12.63
CA ASP A 699 0.39 -25.89 -12.08
C ASP A 699 0.80 -25.51 -10.63
N ALA A 700 1.00 -24.23 -10.35
CA ALA A 700 1.32 -23.75 -9.00
C ALA A 700 0.17 -23.97 -7.99
N MET A 701 -1.08 -24.03 -8.45
CA MET A 701 -2.22 -24.41 -7.61
C MET A 701 -2.22 -25.88 -7.22
N GLU A 702 -1.79 -26.75 -8.12
CA GLU A 702 -1.78 -28.21 -7.91
C GLU A 702 -0.47 -28.69 -7.25
N HIS A 703 0.66 -28.00 -7.56
CA HIS A 703 2.02 -28.36 -7.10
C HIS A 703 2.73 -27.17 -6.42
N PRO A 704 2.16 -26.60 -5.32
CA PRO A 704 2.68 -25.39 -4.69
C PRO A 704 4.13 -25.51 -4.19
N GLU A 705 4.59 -26.71 -3.89
CA GLU A 705 5.95 -27.00 -3.45
C GLU A 705 7.02 -26.66 -4.50
N ASN A 706 6.66 -26.66 -5.78
CA ASN A 706 7.55 -26.30 -6.90
C ASN A 706 7.70 -24.78 -7.07
N TYR A 707 6.82 -23.99 -6.42
CA TYR A 707 6.71 -22.55 -6.63
C TYR A 707 6.81 -21.73 -5.32
N PRO A 708 7.80 -21.98 -4.43
CA PRO A 708 7.82 -21.41 -3.09
C PRO A 708 7.95 -19.89 -3.03
N GLN A 709 8.44 -19.26 -4.11
CA GLN A 709 8.64 -17.81 -4.22
C GLN A 709 7.85 -17.18 -5.39
N LEU A 710 6.91 -17.91 -6.00
CA LEU A 710 6.11 -17.36 -7.09
C LEU A 710 5.35 -16.13 -6.61
N THR A 711 5.79 -14.99 -7.11
CA THR A 711 5.23 -13.68 -6.78
C THR A 711 4.30 -13.22 -7.89
N ILE A 712 3.14 -12.73 -7.51
CA ILE A 712 2.17 -12.15 -8.44
C ILE A 712 1.72 -10.78 -7.96
N ARG A 713 1.63 -9.83 -8.88
CA ARG A 713 1.03 -8.52 -8.65
C ARG A 713 -0.49 -8.64 -8.66
N VAL A 714 -1.16 -8.10 -7.65
CA VAL A 714 -2.61 -8.25 -7.50
C VAL A 714 -3.39 -6.95 -7.65
N SER A 715 -3.11 -5.94 -6.86
CA SER A 715 -3.74 -4.61 -6.96
C SER A 715 -2.96 -3.61 -6.09
N GLY A 716 -1.95 -2.95 -6.68
CA GLY A 716 -1.07 -2.01 -5.98
C GLY A 716 -0.01 -2.67 -5.09
N TYR A 717 0.01 -3.99 -4.97
CA TYR A 717 1.04 -4.76 -4.26
C TYR A 717 1.15 -6.18 -4.83
N ALA A 718 2.15 -6.92 -4.37
CA ALA A 718 2.33 -8.32 -4.72
C ALA A 718 2.01 -9.24 -3.56
N VAL A 719 1.74 -10.49 -3.90
CA VAL A 719 1.57 -11.59 -2.94
C VAL A 719 2.32 -12.82 -3.43
N ASN A 720 2.61 -13.72 -2.51
CA ASN A 720 3.06 -15.05 -2.91
C ASN A 720 1.82 -15.86 -3.35
N PHE A 721 1.77 -16.29 -4.61
CA PHE A 721 0.59 -16.92 -5.21
C PHE A 721 0.10 -18.15 -4.45
N ILE A 722 1.01 -18.97 -3.97
CA ILE A 722 0.65 -20.20 -3.23
C ILE A 722 0.07 -19.93 -1.83
N ARG A 723 0.16 -18.70 -1.33
CA ARG A 723 -0.45 -18.28 -0.04
C ARG A 723 -1.88 -17.75 -0.19
N LEU A 724 -2.32 -17.49 -1.40
CA LEU A 724 -3.69 -17.05 -1.67
C LEU A 724 -4.70 -18.16 -1.37
N SER A 725 -5.89 -17.80 -0.89
CA SER A 725 -7.01 -18.73 -0.82
C SER A 725 -7.38 -19.21 -2.23
N ARG A 726 -8.00 -20.39 -2.34
CA ARG A 726 -8.42 -20.94 -3.64
C ARG A 726 -9.29 -19.97 -4.44
N ALA A 727 -10.17 -19.21 -3.78
CA ALA A 727 -11.01 -18.21 -4.42
C ALA A 727 -10.20 -17.07 -5.05
N HIS A 728 -9.17 -16.58 -4.36
CA HIS A 728 -8.27 -15.55 -4.89
C HIS A 728 -7.38 -16.10 -6.01
N GLN A 729 -6.88 -17.34 -5.91
CA GLN A 729 -6.11 -17.97 -6.99
C GLN A 729 -6.93 -18.06 -8.26
N LEU A 730 -8.18 -18.54 -8.16
CA LEU A 730 -9.09 -18.63 -9.31
C LEU A 730 -9.44 -17.24 -9.88
N GLU A 731 -9.63 -16.25 -9.04
CA GLU A 731 -9.82 -14.85 -9.50
C GLU A 731 -8.63 -14.39 -10.33
N VAL A 732 -7.39 -14.56 -9.82
CA VAL A 732 -6.17 -14.18 -10.53
C VAL A 732 -6.07 -14.91 -11.89
N ILE A 733 -6.35 -16.21 -11.95
CA ILE A 733 -6.32 -16.99 -13.18
C ILE A 733 -7.40 -16.54 -14.17
N SER A 734 -8.53 -16.01 -13.67
CA SER A 734 -9.62 -15.51 -14.52
C SER A 734 -9.34 -14.16 -15.17
N ARG A 735 -8.30 -13.43 -14.72
CA ARG A 735 -7.93 -12.13 -15.27
C ARG A 735 -7.54 -12.20 -16.74
N SER A 736 -7.62 -11.08 -17.43
CA SER A 736 -7.14 -10.97 -18.80
C SER A 736 -5.61 -11.16 -18.85
N PHE A 737 -5.17 -12.16 -19.60
CA PHE A 737 -3.77 -12.31 -19.99
C PHE A 737 -3.68 -11.92 -21.46
N HIS A 738 -3.12 -10.74 -21.72
CA HIS A 738 -3.04 -10.23 -23.07
C HIS A 738 -2.14 -11.11 -23.94
N LYS A 739 -2.71 -11.62 -25.02
CA LYS A 739 -2.03 -12.48 -26.02
C LYS A 739 -1.60 -11.69 -27.24
N LYS A 740 -1.90 -10.38 -27.27
CA LYS A 740 -1.54 -9.46 -28.34
C LYS A 740 -1.30 -8.07 -27.75
N MET A 741 -0.32 -7.36 -28.30
CA MET A 741 -0.07 -5.96 -27.95
C MET A 741 -1.18 -5.05 -28.52
N ARG A 742 -1.61 -5.31 -29.75
CA ARG A 742 -2.66 -4.57 -30.49
C ARG A 742 -3.75 -5.50 -30.97
#